data_49413de713350df317f431b1caf42585
#
_entry.id   49413de713350df317f431b1caf42585
#
_cell.length_a   1.000
_cell.length_b   1.000
_cell.length_c   1.000
_cell.angle_alpha   90.00
_cell.angle_beta   90.00
_cell.angle_gamma   90.00
#
_symmetry.space_group_name_H-M   'P 1'
#
loop_
_entity.id
_entity.type
_entity.pdbx_description
1 polymer ?
#
loop_
_entity_poly.entity_id
_entity_poly.type
_entity_poly.pdbx_seq_one_letter_code
_entity_poly.pdbx_strand_id
1 'polypeptide(L)'
;SNNATVALLLPIAITTAQSIDAAGETYGAALLVATGQLTRGFRLPDAGLQIFAEPDVFDEDRRVRERRTGPARSFLSDFRDLKVGDHVVHVDHGVGVFVGLRQIPVGLEQHDFMELRYVGQDKLFVPVQQLDLLQKYSGPTKATLDRLGGTSWAKTKTRVRRAMRDMAEELLKLYAARKAMPGHAFSPDTHWHREFDDAFEYELTRDQEVAIADIRRDMESPSPMDRLLCGDVGYGKTEVAMRAAFKAVMDGTQVGFLAPTTVLAFQHQKTLTDRFAAFPVRIDLVSRFRTRAEQKQTLEDLAAGKVDIIVGTHRLLSKDVRFRDFGLLIVDEEQRFGVAHKERIKQMRRGVDVLTLTATPIPRTLNMSLVGIRDMSVIETPPKDRQAIQTNVVRFDHQVIARAIRTELERGGQVYFLHSRVTSIYAMGDFLTRLLPEMRLAVAHGQMKEGALERCMVDFVQHKHDVLLATTIIENGLDIPNVNPIIVNHAEQFGLAQLYQLRGRVGRSDRRAYAYLLVPPEATLSPVARQRLTAIREFSDLGSGFRIAALDLEIRGAGNLLGGEQSGHIESIGFDLYVKLLEQTVRELKGEEIEDEVRAAVNLNLDLKIDEGYIPDMNQRLMVYRRVAAARTETDLTDVLDELCDRYGPIPPSVATLAEYGRIRLLADRLGVETIDRDGHLLVVKFRTTTTVDPVRLIRFVERRPDVELKPPAMLTMDLREPDEARRASHNLSWWTARARTEEVQAGFSRVEFQRAERDREGPVQLFARVGGLLVELRGLETIES
;
A
#
# COMPACT_ATOMS: atom_id res chain seq x y z
N SER A 1 0.51 -31.71 -1.77
CA SER A 1 1.46 -31.18 -0.81
C SER A 1 1.28 -31.73 0.61
N ASN A 2 0.07 -31.92 1.14
CA ASN A 2 -0.13 -32.52 2.48
C ASN A 2 0.41 -33.98 2.59
N ASN A 3 0.37 -34.73 1.49
CA ASN A 3 0.90 -36.12 1.48
C ASN A 3 2.44 -36.18 1.46
N ALA A 4 3.12 -35.16 0.98
CA ALA A 4 4.58 -35.08 0.98
C ALA A 4 5.15 -34.78 2.38
N THR A 5 4.47 -33.95 3.17
CA THR A 5 4.87 -33.59 4.54
C THR A 5 4.78 -34.78 5.47
N VAL A 6 3.70 -35.57 5.37
CA VAL A 6 3.51 -36.80 6.16
C VAL A 6 4.59 -37.86 5.83
N ALA A 7 4.96 -38.01 4.57
CA ALA A 7 5.99 -38.98 4.14
C ALA A 7 7.40 -38.58 4.61
N LEU A 8 7.69 -37.31 4.80
CA LEU A 8 8.99 -36.82 5.31
C LEU A 8 9.10 -36.90 6.83
N LEU A 9 7.99 -36.68 7.56
CA LEU A 9 7.96 -36.72 9.04
C LEU A 9 8.07 -38.12 9.61
N LEU A 10 7.50 -39.10 8.94
CA LEU A 10 7.51 -40.49 9.43
C LEU A 10 8.92 -41.06 9.63
N PRO A 11 9.88 -40.90 8.69
CA PRO A 11 11.25 -41.39 8.89
C PRO A 11 12.01 -40.66 10.01
N ILE A 12 11.79 -39.33 10.15
CA ILE A 12 12.45 -38.54 11.20
C ILE A 12 11.91 -38.94 12.58
N ALA A 13 10.58 -39.09 12.70
CA ALA A 13 9.97 -39.50 13.94
C ALA A 13 10.43 -40.90 14.37
N ILE A 14 10.55 -41.83 13.46
CA ILE A 14 11.03 -43.21 13.73
C ILE A 14 12.52 -43.18 14.13
N THR A 15 13.35 -42.40 13.46
CA THR A 15 14.78 -42.26 13.79
C THR A 15 14.98 -41.62 15.16
N THR A 16 14.18 -40.65 15.55
CA THR A 16 14.24 -40.01 16.86
C THR A 16 13.77 -40.96 17.96
N ALA A 17 12.71 -41.73 17.75
CA ALA A 17 12.26 -42.75 18.66
C ALA A 17 13.32 -43.86 18.84
N GLN A 18 13.95 -44.31 17.76
CA GLN A 18 15.04 -45.29 17.83
C GLN A 18 16.31 -44.80 18.52
N SER A 19 16.63 -43.50 18.40
CA SER A 19 17.78 -42.90 19.12
C SER A 19 17.51 -42.73 20.63
N ILE A 20 16.27 -42.56 21.06
CA ILE A 20 15.86 -42.51 22.46
C ILE A 20 15.93 -43.90 23.08
N ASP A 21 15.53 -44.95 22.34
CA ASP A 21 15.60 -46.33 22.77
C ASP A 21 17.05 -46.82 22.97
N ALA A 22 17.97 -46.34 22.12
CA ALA A 22 19.40 -46.64 22.24
C ALA A 22 20.08 -46.02 23.47
N ALA A 23 19.44 -45.03 24.12
CA ALA A 23 19.94 -44.37 25.34
C ALA A 23 19.48 -45.10 26.64
N GLY A 24 18.74 -46.18 26.58
CA GLY A 24 18.44 -47.09 27.71
C GLY A 24 17.41 -46.55 28.71
N GLU A 25 16.71 -45.51 28.41
CA GLU A 25 15.56 -45.05 29.20
C GLU A 25 14.25 -45.51 28.55
N THR A 26 13.57 -46.43 29.15
CA THR A 26 12.26 -46.98 28.76
C THR A 26 11.16 -45.96 29.05
N TYR A 27 11.08 -44.93 28.24
CA TYR A 27 9.87 -44.12 28.15
C TYR A 27 8.95 -44.77 27.10
N GLY A 28 7.90 -45.42 27.54
CA GLY A 28 6.84 -45.97 26.69
C GLY A 28 6.00 -44.83 26.05
N ALA A 29 6.65 -43.93 25.35
CA ALA A 29 5.99 -42.89 24.64
C ALA A 29 5.57 -43.39 23.26
N ALA A 30 4.28 -43.56 23.02
CA ALA A 30 3.74 -43.78 21.68
C ALA A 30 3.75 -42.46 20.88
N LEU A 31 4.47 -42.47 19.76
CA LEU A 31 4.41 -41.38 18.81
C LEU A 31 3.25 -41.61 17.86
N LEU A 32 2.24 -40.73 17.88
CA LEU A 32 1.11 -40.75 16.95
C LEU A 32 1.24 -39.60 15.96
N VAL A 33 1.29 -39.93 14.68
CA VAL A 33 1.23 -38.94 13.60
C VAL A 33 -0.20 -38.83 13.09
N ALA A 34 -0.81 -37.66 13.22
CA ALA A 34 -2.17 -37.39 12.77
C ALA A 34 -2.20 -36.21 11.78
N THR A 35 -3.11 -36.30 10.80
CA THR A 35 -3.33 -35.17 9.87
C THR A 35 -4.37 -34.23 10.47
N GLY A 36 -4.00 -32.94 10.58
CA GLY A 36 -4.89 -31.90 11.09
C GLY A 36 -4.26 -30.52 10.93
N GLN A 37 -5.05 -29.49 11.10
CA GLN A 37 -4.56 -28.09 11.06
C GLN A 37 -4.40 -27.57 12.48
N LEU A 38 -3.15 -27.57 12.98
CA LEU A 38 -2.77 -26.91 14.23
C LEU A 38 -1.75 -25.82 13.91
N THR A 39 -2.02 -24.62 14.37
CA THR A 39 -1.12 -23.46 14.20
C THR A 39 0.07 -23.49 15.15
N ARG A 40 -0.05 -24.18 16.31
CA ARG A 40 1.00 -24.46 17.29
C ARG A 40 0.65 -25.70 18.08
N GLY A 41 1.65 -26.44 18.51
CA GLY A 41 1.48 -27.53 19.43
C GLY A 41 1.15 -27.07 20.86
N PHE A 42 0.72 -27.99 21.70
CA PHE A 42 0.39 -27.70 23.08
C PHE A 42 0.75 -28.90 23.97
N ARG A 43 0.90 -28.64 25.26
CA ARG A 43 1.21 -29.67 26.26
C ARG A 43 0.09 -29.74 27.30
N LEU A 44 -0.39 -30.94 27.55
CA LEU A 44 -1.35 -31.27 28.62
C LEU A 44 -0.66 -32.21 29.64
N PRO A 45 0.02 -31.64 30.68
CA PRO A 45 0.81 -32.41 31.62
C PRO A 45 -0.03 -33.47 32.37
N ASP A 46 -1.25 -33.10 32.78
CA ASP A 46 -2.17 -33.95 33.52
C ASP A 46 -2.65 -35.18 32.73
N ALA A 47 -2.65 -35.08 31.41
CA ALA A 47 -3.00 -36.16 30.48
C ALA A 47 -1.77 -36.89 29.93
N GLY A 48 -0.54 -36.46 30.27
CA GLY A 48 0.70 -36.99 29.69
C GLY A 48 0.79 -36.82 28.18
N LEU A 49 0.06 -35.80 27.61
CA LEU A 49 -0.05 -35.59 26.19
C LEU A 49 0.75 -34.35 25.78
N GLN A 50 1.61 -34.52 24.78
CA GLN A 50 2.29 -33.41 24.12
C GLN A 50 2.06 -33.49 22.61
N ILE A 51 1.52 -32.44 22.05
CA ILE A 51 1.23 -32.31 20.60
C ILE A 51 2.14 -31.27 20.02
N PHE A 52 2.88 -31.61 18.97
CA PHE A 52 3.70 -30.73 18.18
C PHE A 52 2.97 -30.39 16.87
N ALA A 53 2.87 -29.14 16.53
CA ALA A 53 2.45 -28.71 15.20
C ALA A 53 3.65 -28.63 14.25
N GLU A 54 3.38 -28.60 12.97
CA GLU A 54 4.42 -28.47 11.94
C GLU A 54 5.42 -27.32 12.21
N PRO A 55 4.99 -26.10 12.63
CA PRO A 55 5.89 -24.99 12.94
C PRO A 55 6.75 -25.21 14.21
N ASP A 56 6.40 -26.16 15.09
CA ASP A 56 7.18 -26.44 16.29
C ASP A 56 8.34 -27.44 16.04
N VAL A 57 8.25 -28.17 14.92
CA VAL A 57 9.23 -29.21 14.53
C VAL A 57 10.17 -28.69 13.45
N PHE A 58 9.61 -27.92 12.53
CA PHE A 58 10.36 -27.26 11.49
C PHE A 58 10.40 -25.79 11.84
N ASP A 59 11.57 -25.30 12.18
CA ASP A 59 11.86 -23.88 12.13
C ASP A 59 11.71 -23.50 10.64
N GLU A 60 10.47 -23.27 10.22
CA GLU A 60 10.27 -22.46 9.06
C GLU A 60 10.91 -21.10 9.41
N ASP A 61 12.19 -20.97 9.05
CA ASP A 61 12.62 -19.71 8.48
C ASP A 61 11.55 -19.38 7.43
N ARG A 62 10.45 -18.79 7.90
CA ARG A 62 9.65 -17.91 7.10
C ARG A 62 10.61 -16.79 6.70
N ARG A 63 11.52 -17.11 5.81
CA ARG A 63 11.87 -16.17 4.77
C ARG A 63 10.51 -15.80 4.24
N VAL A 64 9.92 -14.77 4.87
CA VAL A 64 9.05 -13.86 4.15
C VAL A 64 9.88 -13.69 2.88
N ARG A 65 9.52 -14.41 1.82
CA ARG A 65 10.02 -14.09 0.49
C ARG A 65 9.73 -12.62 0.45
N GLU A 66 10.82 -11.84 0.65
CA GLU A 66 10.77 -10.41 0.41
C GLU A 66 10.16 -10.37 -0.97
N ARG A 67 8.86 -10.08 -1.01
CA ARG A 67 8.25 -9.70 -2.26
C ARG A 67 9.09 -8.51 -2.64
N ARG A 68 10.09 -8.77 -3.49
CA ARG A 68 10.80 -7.69 -4.17
C ARG A 68 9.68 -6.81 -4.65
N THR A 69 9.49 -5.71 -3.96
CA THR A 69 8.62 -4.64 -4.40
C THR A 69 9.30 -4.11 -5.64
N GLY A 70 8.94 -4.69 -6.78
CA GLY A 70 9.19 -4.10 -8.07
C GLY A 70 8.62 -2.68 -8.05
N PRO A 71 9.12 -1.78 -8.88
CA PRO A 71 8.70 -0.39 -8.89
C PRO A 71 7.19 -0.33 -8.97
N ALA A 72 6.59 0.37 -7.99
CA ALA A 72 5.21 0.77 -7.87
C ALA A 72 4.19 -0.09 -8.64
N ARG A 73 3.74 -1.19 -8.04
CA ARG A 73 2.45 -1.77 -8.45
C ARG A 73 1.41 -0.67 -8.25
N SER A 74 1.05 -0.03 -9.36
CA SER A 74 -0.11 0.85 -9.42
C SER A 74 -1.25 0.19 -8.65
N PHE A 75 -1.77 0.86 -7.62
CA PHE A 75 -3.04 0.51 -6.98
C PHE A 75 -4.15 0.85 -7.98
N LEU A 76 -4.19 0.08 -9.03
CA LEU A 76 -5.24 0.13 -10.01
C LEU A 76 -6.48 -0.42 -9.33
N SER A 77 -7.56 0.33 -9.35
CA SER A 77 -8.89 -0.10 -8.93
C SER A 77 -9.10 -1.55 -9.38
N ASP A 78 -9.26 -2.42 -8.41
CA ASP A 78 -9.22 -3.86 -8.65
C ASP A 78 -10.49 -4.27 -9.38
N PHE A 79 -10.38 -4.74 -10.62
CA PHE A 79 -11.51 -5.32 -11.35
C PHE A 79 -12.08 -6.60 -10.72
N ARG A 80 -11.50 -7.06 -9.56
CA ARG A 80 -11.98 -8.24 -8.84
C ARG A 80 -13.47 -8.19 -8.52
N ASP A 81 -14.00 -6.98 -8.28
CA ASP A 81 -15.40 -6.77 -7.90
C ASP A 81 -16.20 -6.05 -8.99
N LEU A 82 -15.72 -6.04 -10.25
CA LEU A 82 -16.45 -5.41 -11.34
C LEU A 82 -17.69 -6.23 -11.69
N LYS A 83 -18.86 -5.61 -11.55
CA LYS A 83 -20.15 -6.22 -11.83
C LYS A 83 -20.79 -5.58 -13.06
N VAL A 84 -21.57 -6.35 -13.79
CA VAL A 84 -22.44 -5.81 -14.84
C VAL A 84 -23.32 -4.73 -14.24
N GLY A 85 -23.30 -3.54 -14.85
CA GLY A 85 -23.99 -2.36 -14.35
C GLY A 85 -23.10 -1.36 -13.60
N ASP A 86 -21.86 -1.72 -13.27
CA ASP A 86 -20.91 -0.80 -12.65
C ASP A 86 -20.45 0.28 -13.64
N HIS A 87 -20.17 1.46 -13.13
CA HIS A 87 -19.62 2.55 -13.93
C HIS A 87 -18.12 2.36 -14.11
N VAL A 88 -17.64 2.62 -15.33
CA VAL A 88 -16.22 2.52 -15.71
C VAL A 88 -15.80 3.80 -16.44
N VAL A 89 -14.61 4.28 -16.18
CA VAL A 89 -14.03 5.46 -16.84
C VAL A 89 -13.06 4.99 -17.90
N HIS A 90 -13.27 5.40 -19.13
CA HIS A 90 -12.30 5.30 -20.21
C HIS A 90 -11.50 6.60 -20.29
N VAL A 91 -10.17 6.50 -20.36
CA VAL A 91 -9.27 7.67 -20.35
C VAL A 91 -9.64 8.70 -21.43
N ASP A 92 -10.09 8.25 -22.61
CA ASP A 92 -10.39 9.13 -23.75
C ASP A 92 -11.88 9.38 -23.97
N HIS A 93 -12.75 8.50 -23.50
CA HIS A 93 -14.18 8.54 -23.80
C HIS A 93 -15.07 8.84 -22.58
N GLY A 94 -14.50 8.93 -21.38
CA GLY A 94 -15.23 9.28 -20.16
C GLY A 94 -15.99 8.14 -19.52
N VAL A 95 -17.05 8.46 -18.79
CA VAL A 95 -17.78 7.54 -17.94
C VAL A 95 -18.83 6.75 -18.76
N GLY A 96 -18.70 5.42 -18.76
CA GLY A 96 -19.67 4.47 -19.31
C GLY A 96 -20.09 3.42 -18.27
N VAL A 97 -21.02 2.55 -18.63
CA VAL A 97 -21.50 1.41 -17.83
C VAL A 97 -20.94 0.12 -18.41
N PHE A 98 -20.35 -0.70 -17.57
CA PHE A 98 -19.89 -2.02 -17.94
C PHE A 98 -21.08 -2.97 -18.16
N VAL A 99 -21.12 -3.60 -19.32
CA VAL A 99 -22.20 -4.52 -19.72
C VAL A 99 -21.74 -5.97 -19.61
N GLY A 100 -20.45 -6.25 -19.87
CA GLY A 100 -19.88 -7.59 -19.83
C GLY A 100 -18.76 -7.77 -20.83
N LEU A 101 -18.18 -8.96 -20.85
CA LEU A 101 -17.28 -9.39 -21.92
C LEU A 101 -18.10 -9.88 -23.11
N ARG A 102 -17.68 -9.50 -24.30
CA ARG A 102 -18.28 -9.91 -25.57
C ARG A 102 -17.20 -10.49 -26.46
N GLN A 103 -17.48 -11.62 -27.05
CA GLN A 103 -16.69 -12.20 -28.11
C GLN A 103 -17.16 -11.63 -29.46
N ILE A 104 -16.25 -10.99 -30.15
CA ILE A 104 -16.53 -10.39 -31.45
C ILE A 104 -15.55 -11.02 -32.45
N PRO A 105 -16.07 -11.55 -33.58
CA PRO A 105 -15.22 -12.06 -34.63
C PRO A 105 -14.47 -10.93 -35.31
N VAL A 106 -13.16 -11.01 -35.34
CA VAL A 106 -12.27 -10.09 -36.05
C VAL A 106 -11.48 -10.93 -37.07
N GLY A 107 -11.86 -10.85 -38.33
CA GLY A 107 -11.34 -11.74 -39.34
C GLY A 107 -11.82 -13.19 -39.17
N LEU A 108 -10.92 -14.13 -38.99
CA LEU A 108 -11.23 -15.57 -38.80
C LEU A 108 -11.19 -15.97 -37.30
N GLU A 109 -10.84 -15.06 -36.40
CA GLU A 109 -10.65 -15.36 -34.98
C GLU A 109 -11.68 -14.65 -34.09
N GLN A 110 -11.87 -15.17 -32.86
CA GLN A 110 -12.77 -14.62 -31.87
C GLN A 110 -11.95 -13.88 -30.81
N HIS A 111 -12.22 -12.59 -30.64
CA HIS A 111 -11.52 -11.76 -29.66
C HIS A 111 -12.46 -11.35 -28.53
N ASP A 112 -11.92 -11.29 -27.31
CA ASP A 112 -12.64 -10.78 -26.14
C ASP A 112 -12.57 -9.25 -26.09
N PHE A 113 -13.76 -8.63 -25.95
CA PHE A 113 -13.92 -7.19 -25.79
C PHE A 113 -14.72 -6.90 -24.52
N MET A 114 -14.38 -5.83 -23.85
CA MET A 114 -15.23 -5.26 -22.81
C MET A 114 -16.28 -4.34 -23.46
N GLU A 115 -17.58 -4.67 -23.30
CA GLU A 115 -18.67 -3.82 -23.77
C GLU A 115 -18.97 -2.74 -22.72
N LEU A 116 -18.83 -1.47 -23.14
CA LEU A 116 -19.22 -0.30 -22.37
C LEU A 116 -20.40 0.39 -23.04
N ARG A 117 -21.37 0.84 -22.25
CA ARG A 117 -22.54 1.59 -22.72
C ARG A 117 -22.48 3.02 -22.21
N TYR A 118 -22.72 3.95 -23.12
CA TYR A 118 -22.72 5.39 -22.89
C TYR A 118 -24.14 5.98 -22.97
N VAL A 119 -24.28 7.31 -22.84
CA VAL A 119 -25.56 8.01 -23.04
C VAL A 119 -26.10 7.74 -24.46
N GLY A 120 -27.41 7.54 -24.61
CA GLY A 120 -28.03 7.32 -25.91
C GLY A 120 -27.94 5.89 -26.42
N GLN A 121 -27.52 4.92 -25.60
CA GLN A 121 -27.29 3.51 -25.98
C GLN A 121 -26.05 3.28 -26.86
N ASP A 122 -25.20 4.28 -27.03
CA ASP A 122 -23.92 4.12 -27.74
C ASP A 122 -23.07 3.07 -27.04
N LYS A 123 -22.41 2.22 -27.84
CA LYS A 123 -21.58 1.13 -27.36
C LYS A 123 -20.12 1.34 -27.75
N LEU A 124 -19.23 1.12 -26.82
CA LEU A 124 -17.78 1.04 -27.04
C LEU A 124 -17.32 -0.38 -26.72
N PHE A 125 -16.61 -0.98 -27.64
CA PHE A 125 -15.96 -2.27 -27.46
C PHE A 125 -14.46 -2.05 -27.27
N VAL A 126 -13.96 -2.27 -26.05
CA VAL A 126 -12.56 -2.10 -25.72
C VAL A 126 -11.88 -3.47 -25.73
N PRO A 127 -10.87 -3.69 -26.58
CA PRO A 127 -10.13 -4.93 -26.60
C PRO A 127 -9.50 -5.21 -25.21
N VAL A 128 -9.45 -6.48 -24.79
CA VAL A 128 -8.86 -6.84 -23.47
C VAL A 128 -7.39 -6.46 -23.34
N GLN A 129 -6.69 -6.26 -24.45
CA GLN A 129 -5.30 -5.79 -24.51
C GLN A 129 -5.14 -4.32 -24.11
N GLN A 130 -6.23 -3.53 -24.14
CA GLN A 130 -6.28 -2.11 -23.83
C GLN A 130 -7.04 -1.82 -22.52
N LEU A 131 -7.11 -2.80 -21.62
CA LEU A 131 -7.77 -2.64 -20.31
C LEU A 131 -7.05 -1.66 -19.38
N ASP A 132 -5.81 -1.30 -19.68
CA ASP A 132 -5.07 -0.22 -19.01
C ASP A 132 -5.67 1.17 -19.25
N LEU A 133 -6.48 1.34 -20.32
CA LEU A 133 -7.25 2.56 -20.59
C LEU A 133 -8.54 2.66 -19.77
N LEU A 134 -8.90 1.60 -19.03
CA LEU A 134 -10.15 1.52 -18.28
C LEU A 134 -9.88 1.52 -16.78
N GLN A 135 -10.78 2.19 -16.05
CA GLN A 135 -10.75 2.25 -14.58
C GLN A 135 -12.16 2.09 -14.04
N LYS A 136 -12.31 1.38 -12.92
CA LYS A 136 -13.60 1.34 -12.23
C LYS A 136 -13.91 2.72 -11.65
N TYR A 137 -15.13 3.21 -11.88
CA TYR A 137 -15.56 4.46 -11.26
C TYR A 137 -15.93 4.24 -9.79
N SER A 138 -15.28 4.96 -8.91
CA SER A 138 -15.42 4.81 -7.45
C SER A 138 -16.14 5.99 -6.78
N GLY A 139 -16.94 6.74 -7.52
CA GLY A 139 -17.68 7.89 -6.98
C GLY A 139 -18.88 7.51 -6.11
N PRO A 140 -19.33 8.41 -5.20
CA PRO A 140 -20.35 8.11 -4.18
C PRO A 140 -21.78 7.98 -4.67
N THR A 141 -22.07 8.41 -5.89
CA THR A 141 -23.43 8.40 -6.47
C THR A 141 -23.38 8.04 -7.95
N LYS A 142 -24.54 7.70 -8.55
CA LYS A 142 -24.64 7.39 -9.97
C LYS A 142 -23.92 8.46 -10.81
N ALA A 143 -22.79 8.09 -11.40
CA ALA A 143 -22.06 8.96 -12.31
C ALA A 143 -22.98 9.38 -13.47
N THR A 144 -22.85 10.61 -13.90
CA THR A 144 -23.47 11.04 -15.15
C THR A 144 -22.69 10.41 -16.30
N LEU A 145 -23.36 9.60 -17.11
CA LEU A 145 -22.73 8.98 -18.28
C LEU A 145 -22.31 10.04 -19.28
N ASP A 146 -21.15 9.88 -19.88
CA ASP A 146 -20.71 10.72 -20.98
C ASP A 146 -21.32 10.27 -22.31
N ARG A 147 -21.27 11.14 -23.31
CA ARG A 147 -21.68 10.82 -24.69
C ARG A 147 -20.46 10.46 -25.52
N LEU A 148 -20.49 9.34 -26.20
CA LEU A 148 -19.39 8.91 -27.06
C LEU A 148 -19.16 9.95 -28.17
N GLY A 149 -17.91 10.38 -28.38
CA GLY A 149 -17.58 11.45 -29.32
C GLY A 149 -17.99 12.87 -28.87
N GLY A 150 -18.53 13.04 -27.67
CA GLY A 150 -18.90 14.33 -27.10
C GLY A 150 -17.68 15.14 -26.60
N THR A 151 -17.85 16.46 -26.50
CA THR A 151 -16.82 17.39 -25.99
C THR A 151 -16.85 17.56 -24.46
N SER A 152 -17.84 16.98 -23.77
CA SER A 152 -18.01 17.11 -22.30
C SER A 152 -16.81 16.55 -21.54
N TRP A 153 -16.37 15.36 -21.90
CA TRP A 153 -15.23 14.71 -21.28
C TRP A 153 -13.93 15.48 -21.46
N ALA A 154 -13.62 15.89 -22.68
CA ALA A 154 -12.44 16.69 -22.98
C ALA A 154 -12.42 18.01 -22.19
N LYS A 155 -13.56 18.68 -22.04
CA LYS A 155 -13.70 19.90 -21.23
C LYS A 155 -13.50 19.61 -19.74
N THR A 156 -14.05 18.51 -19.23
CA THR A 156 -13.86 18.09 -17.83
C THR A 156 -12.38 17.80 -17.55
N LYS A 157 -11.73 16.99 -18.40
CA LYS A 157 -10.31 16.65 -18.30
C LYS A 157 -9.42 17.91 -18.32
N THR A 158 -9.68 18.85 -19.22
CA THR A 158 -8.94 20.13 -19.33
C THR A 158 -9.15 21.01 -18.09
N ARG A 159 -10.37 21.11 -17.56
CA ARG A 159 -10.66 21.87 -16.34
C ARG A 159 -9.92 21.30 -15.14
N VAL A 160 -9.94 19.98 -14.97
CA VAL A 160 -9.24 19.30 -13.89
C VAL A 160 -7.73 19.49 -14.02
N ARG A 161 -7.15 19.31 -15.21
CA ARG A 161 -5.72 19.52 -15.48
C ARG A 161 -5.27 20.96 -15.16
N ARG A 162 -6.10 21.95 -15.49
CA ARG A 162 -5.81 23.36 -15.15
C ARG A 162 -5.80 23.59 -13.65
N ALA A 163 -6.81 23.09 -12.92
CA ALA A 163 -6.87 23.23 -11.46
C ALA A 163 -5.67 22.53 -10.77
N MET A 164 -5.24 21.37 -11.28
CA MET A 164 -4.04 20.67 -10.81
C MET A 164 -2.77 21.50 -11.06
N ARG A 165 -2.65 22.10 -12.23
CA ARG A 165 -1.50 22.95 -12.57
C ARG A 165 -1.38 24.13 -11.63
N ASP A 166 -2.49 24.86 -11.41
CA ASP A 166 -2.52 26.01 -10.52
C ASP A 166 -2.09 25.62 -9.09
N MET A 167 -2.57 24.48 -8.60
CA MET A 167 -2.19 23.93 -7.29
C MET A 167 -0.72 23.51 -7.24
N ALA A 168 -0.26 22.75 -8.23
CA ALA A 168 1.12 22.25 -8.27
C ALA A 168 2.13 23.43 -8.39
N GLU A 169 1.80 24.47 -9.16
CA GLU A 169 2.61 25.68 -9.23
C GLU A 169 2.72 26.41 -7.88
N GLU A 170 1.62 26.54 -7.15
CA GLU A 170 1.63 27.13 -5.80
C GLU A 170 2.50 26.33 -4.84
N LEU A 171 2.33 25.01 -4.82
CA LEU A 171 3.10 24.13 -3.95
C LEU A 171 4.59 24.11 -4.31
N LEU A 172 4.94 24.09 -5.60
CA LEU A 172 6.32 24.16 -6.06
C LEU A 172 6.98 25.52 -5.73
N LYS A 173 6.25 26.61 -5.83
CA LYS A 173 6.72 27.94 -5.40
C LYS A 173 7.04 27.97 -3.91
N LEU A 174 6.16 27.38 -3.09
CA LEU A 174 6.38 27.28 -1.63
C LEU A 174 7.60 26.41 -1.31
N TYR A 175 7.77 25.28 -2.01
CA TYR A 175 8.91 24.39 -1.85
C TYR A 175 10.23 25.07 -2.29
N ALA A 176 10.24 25.71 -3.45
CA ALA A 176 11.42 26.43 -3.97
C ALA A 176 11.82 27.60 -3.06
N ALA A 177 10.85 28.40 -2.60
CA ALA A 177 11.08 29.48 -1.66
C ALA A 177 11.72 28.98 -0.36
N ARG A 178 11.33 27.79 0.10
CA ARG A 178 11.88 27.19 1.30
C ARG A 178 13.28 26.64 1.10
N LYS A 179 13.54 25.91 0.00
CA LYS A 179 14.89 25.45 -0.34
C LYS A 179 15.91 26.57 -0.49
N ALA A 180 15.45 27.77 -0.83
CA ALA A 180 16.28 28.98 -0.92
C ALA A 180 16.52 29.65 0.44
N MET A 181 15.81 29.26 1.52
CA MET A 181 16.05 29.81 2.86
C MET A 181 17.28 29.15 3.49
N PRO A 182 18.16 29.92 4.13
CA PRO A 182 19.23 29.34 4.93
C PRO A 182 18.63 28.67 6.18
N GLY A 183 18.99 27.41 6.42
CA GLY A 183 18.69 26.64 7.60
C GLY A 183 19.94 26.38 8.44
N HIS A 184 19.75 25.65 9.56
CA HIS A 184 20.84 25.13 10.35
C HIS A 184 21.29 23.79 9.76
N ALA A 185 22.53 23.67 9.31
CA ALA A 185 23.08 22.38 8.91
C ALA A 185 23.64 21.68 10.14
N PHE A 186 22.99 20.62 10.58
CA PHE A 186 23.43 19.86 11.75
C PHE A 186 24.72 19.08 11.49
N SER A 187 25.53 18.93 12.53
CA SER A 187 26.81 18.23 12.45
C SER A 187 26.62 16.73 12.14
N PRO A 188 27.57 16.07 11.47
CA PRO A 188 27.56 14.63 11.27
C PRO A 188 27.51 13.85 12.59
N ASP A 189 27.02 12.61 12.53
CA ASP A 189 26.84 11.76 13.70
C ASP A 189 28.14 11.46 14.42
N THR A 190 28.12 11.58 15.75
CA THR A 190 29.23 11.31 16.68
C THR A 190 29.08 9.94 17.32
N HIS A 191 30.03 9.56 18.24
CA HIS A 191 29.90 8.33 19.01
C HIS A 191 28.65 8.31 19.92
N TRP A 192 28.20 9.46 20.42
CA TRP A 192 26.98 9.58 21.22
C TRP A 192 25.72 9.15 20.46
N HIS A 193 25.67 9.42 19.17
CA HIS A 193 24.55 8.98 18.32
C HIS A 193 24.53 7.45 18.18
N ARG A 194 25.70 6.81 18.07
CA ARG A 194 25.80 5.34 18.03
C ARG A 194 25.40 4.73 19.36
N GLU A 195 25.84 5.30 20.48
CA GLU A 195 25.47 4.84 21.82
C GLU A 195 23.95 4.98 22.06
N PHE A 196 23.34 6.09 21.58
CA PHE A 196 21.90 6.25 21.59
C PHE A 196 21.21 5.22 20.71
N ASP A 197 21.73 4.94 19.51
CA ASP A 197 21.19 3.94 18.60
C ASP A 197 21.28 2.53 19.18
N ASP A 198 22.41 2.15 19.74
CA ASP A 198 22.69 0.83 20.32
C ASP A 198 21.88 0.56 21.61
N ALA A 199 21.50 1.61 22.34
CA ALA A 199 20.63 1.50 23.51
C ALA A 199 19.15 1.20 23.18
N PHE A 200 18.79 1.04 21.91
CA PHE A 200 17.45 0.66 21.50
C PHE A 200 17.27 -0.85 21.59
N GLU A 201 16.31 -1.31 22.38
CA GLU A 201 16.09 -2.73 22.70
C GLU A 201 15.55 -3.57 21.52
N TYR A 202 15.06 -2.93 20.46
CA TYR A 202 14.42 -3.60 19.33
C TYR A 202 15.25 -3.47 18.05
N GLU A 203 15.10 -4.42 17.15
CA GLU A 203 15.69 -4.32 15.83
C GLU A 203 14.89 -3.35 14.94
N LEU A 204 15.61 -2.47 14.25
CA LEU A 204 14.98 -1.58 13.27
C LEU A 204 14.51 -2.37 12.05
N THR A 205 13.38 -1.98 11.51
CA THR A 205 12.98 -2.45 10.18
C THR A 205 13.74 -1.68 9.10
N ARG A 206 13.89 -2.28 7.91
CA ARG A 206 14.56 -1.64 6.78
C ARG A 206 13.99 -0.26 6.44
N ASP A 207 12.65 -0.12 6.51
CA ASP A 207 12.01 1.16 6.23
C ASP A 207 12.31 2.21 7.29
N GLN A 208 12.44 1.80 8.56
CA GLN A 208 12.86 2.69 9.64
C GLN A 208 14.30 3.16 9.44
N GLU A 209 15.21 2.26 9.04
CA GLU A 209 16.60 2.61 8.72
C GLU A 209 16.70 3.61 7.58
N VAL A 210 15.95 3.39 6.49
CA VAL A 210 15.88 4.31 5.36
C VAL A 210 15.33 5.66 5.79
N ALA A 211 14.24 5.68 6.57
CA ALA A 211 13.65 6.92 7.07
C ALA A 211 14.60 7.71 7.97
N ILE A 212 15.35 7.03 8.85
CA ILE A 212 16.38 7.64 9.71
C ILE A 212 17.50 8.24 8.86
N ALA A 213 17.98 7.49 7.86
CA ALA A 213 19.03 7.98 6.95
C ALA A 213 18.58 9.21 6.14
N ASP A 214 17.33 9.19 5.65
CA ASP A 214 16.75 10.33 4.92
C ASP A 214 16.65 11.57 5.82
N ILE A 215 16.16 11.43 7.05
CA ILE A 215 16.03 12.52 8.01
C ILE A 215 17.41 13.09 8.36
N ARG A 216 18.40 12.22 8.63
CA ARG A 216 19.77 12.65 8.93
C ARG A 216 20.37 13.46 7.78
N ARG A 217 20.23 12.99 6.56
CA ARG A 217 20.70 13.69 5.36
C ARG A 217 20.04 15.05 5.19
N ASP A 218 18.73 15.15 5.43
CA ASP A 218 18.02 16.41 5.34
C ASP A 218 18.45 17.39 6.42
N MET A 219 18.62 16.94 7.67
CA MET A 219 19.10 17.78 8.78
C MET A 219 20.54 18.26 8.57
N GLU A 220 21.40 17.50 7.91
CA GLU A 220 22.76 17.89 7.54
C GLU A 220 22.83 18.84 6.34
N SER A 221 21.70 19.05 5.66
CA SER A 221 21.60 20.00 4.55
C SER A 221 21.54 21.46 5.04
N PRO A 222 22.10 22.43 4.27
CA PRO A 222 21.98 23.84 4.61
C PRO A 222 20.57 24.42 4.42
N SER A 223 19.65 23.67 3.88
CA SER A 223 18.25 24.07 3.71
C SER A 223 17.35 23.44 4.78
N PRO A 224 16.37 24.17 5.35
CA PRO A 224 15.53 23.63 6.42
C PRO A 224 14.74 22.40 5.95
N MET A 225 14.80 21.30 6.72
CA MET A 225 14.01 20.09 6.48
C MET A 225 12.50 20.34 6.63
N ASP A 226 11.67 19.78 5.76
CA ASP A 226 10.21 19.60 5.96
C ASP A 226 9.78 18.20 5.50
N ARG A 227 10.03 17.29 6.34
CA ARG A 227 9.77 15.88 6.02
C ARG A 227 8.51 15.38 6.71
N LEU A 228 7.72 14.63 5.93
CA LEU A 228 6.57 13.89 6.44
C LEU A 228 6.96 12.43 6.64
N LEU A 229 6.86 11.93 7.86
CA LEU A 229 7.05 10.52 8.19
C LEU A 229 5.68 9.84 8.30
N CYS A 230 5.37 9.01 7.32
CA CYS A 230 4.15 8.22 7.25
C CYS A 230 4.39 6.79 7.72
N GLY A 231 3.43 6.20 8.41
CA GLY A 231 3.48 4.79 8.77
C GLY A 231 2.30 4.41 9.66
N ASP A 232 1.93 3.15 9.68
CA ASP A 232 0.82 2.68 10.49
C ASP A 232 1.03 2.92 12.00
N VAL A 233 -0.06 2.82 12.75
CA VAL A 233 -0.02 2.93 14.22
C VAL A 233 0.88 1.83 14.77
N GLY A 234 1.86 2.19 15.63
CA GLY A 234 2.80 1.23 16.24
C GLY A 234 3.96 0.79 15.34
N TYR A 235 4.25 1.50 14.24
CA TYR A 235 5.39 1.22 13.35
C TYR A 235 6.68 1.98 13.74
N GLY A 236 6.77 2.43 14.98
CA GLY A 236 7.99 3.03 15.52
C GLY A 236 8.30 4.45 15.04
N LYS A 237 7.34 5.19 14.49
CA LYS A 237 7.53 6.60 14.06
C LYS A 237 8.12 7.48 15.17
N THR A 238 7.72 7.23 16.42
CA THR A 238 8.21 7.99 17.59
C THR A 238 9.70 7.75 17.82
N GLU A 239 10.22 6.51 17.66
CA GLU A 239 11.66 6.23 17.79
C GLU A 239 12.46 6.97 16.70
N VAL A 240 11.98 6.98 15.47
CA VAL A 240 12.60 7.74 14.37
C VAL A 240 12.65 9.24 14.70
N ALA A 241 11.57 9.78 15.27
CA ALA A 241 11.52 11.18 15.70
C ALA A 241 12.44 11.46 16.91
N MET A 242 12.59 10.51 17.83
CA MET A 242 13.53 10.64 18.97
C MET A 242 14.97 10.69 18.51
N ARG A 243 15.35 9.92 17.49
CA ARG A 243 16.71 10.00 16.90
C ARG A 243 16.98 11.36 16.24
N ALA A 244 15.99 11.93 15.56
CA ALA A 244 16.09 13.29 15.04
C ALA A 244 16.20 14.33 16.17
N ALA A 245 15.40 14.19 17.24
CA ALA A 245 15.50 15.05 18.41
C ALA A 245 16.86 14.96 19.10
N PHE A 246 17.41 13.74 19.23
CA PHE A 246 18.73 13.53 19.80
C PHE A 246 19.81 14.24 18.98
N LYS A 247 19.75 14.13 17.65
CA LYS A 247 20.70 14.83 16.75
C LYS A 247 20.65 16.34 16.95
N ALA A 248 19.47 16.91 17.03
CA ALA A 248 19.29 18.35 17.25
C ALA A 248 19.84 18.81 18.61
N VAL A 249 19.56 18.06 19.67
CA VAL A 249 20.07 18.39 21.04
C VAL A 249 21.58 18.26 21.13
N MET A 250 22.18 17.23 20.51
CA MET A 250 23.63 17.04 20.51
C MET A 250 24.38 18.17 19.77
N ASP A 251 23.71 18.85 18.86
CA ASP A 251 24.23 20.05 18.16
C ASP A 251 23.94 21.34 18.92
N GLY A 252 23.41 21.25 20.14
CA GLY A 252 23.17 22.36 21.07
C GLY A 252 21.88 23.15 20.78
N THR A 253 21.01 22.68 19.90
CA THR A 253 19.74 23.33 19.58
C THR A 253 18.56 22.76 20.41
N GLN A 254 17.48 23.52 20.48
CA GLN A 254 16.28 23.14 21.22
C GLN A 254 15.24 22.50 20.30
N VAL A 255 14.51 21.52 20.84
CA VAL A 255 13.49 20.75 20.13
C VAL A 255 12.09 21.05 20.69
N GLY A 256 11.14 21.34 19.82
CA GLY A 256 9.73 21.43 20.17
C GLY A 256 8.98 20.18 19.69
N PHE A 257 8.31 19.47 20.59
CA PHE A 257 7.49 18.30 20.28
C PHE A 257 6.00 18.64 20.46
N LEU A 258 5.27 18.76 19.38
CA LEU A 258 3.87 19.20 19.37
C LEU A 258 2.94 18.00 19.23
N ALA A 259 2.08 17.77 20.21
CA ALA A 259 1.07 16.72 20.22
C ALA A 259 -0.36 17.30 20.22
N PRO A 260 -1.35 16.64 19.60
CA PRO A 260 -2.71 17.17 19.49
C PRO A 260 -3.48 17.17 20.81
N THR A 261 -3.12 16.33 21.77
CA THR A 261 -3.82 16.20 23.06
C THR A 261 -2.86 16.22 24.23
N THR A 262 -3.36 16.62 25.42
CA THR A 262 -2.56 16.65 26.66
C THR A 262 -2.09 15.27 27.10
N VAL A 263 -2.91 14.25 26.92
CA VAL A 263 -2.57 12.87 27.30
C VAL A 263 -1.44 12.33 26.41
N LEU A 264 -1.51 12.59 25.10
CA LEU A 264 -0.46 12.20 24.17
C LEU A 264 0.85 12.96 24.45
N ALA A 265 0.77 14.27 24.75
CA ALA A 265 1.93 15.05 25.17
C ALA A 265 2.58 14.48 26.43
N PHE A 266 1.79 14.05 27.40
CA PHE A 266 2.29 13.40 28.62
C PHE A 266 2.96 12.05 28.31
N GLN A 267 2.37 11.23 27.44
CA GLN A 267 2.99 9.97 27.00
C GLN A 267 4.32 10.21 26.27
N HIS A 268 4.35 11.15 25.33
CA HIS A 268 5.59 11.50 24.64
C HIS A 268 6.66 11.99 25.61
N GLN A 269 6.30 12.85 26.56
CA GLN A 269 7.26 13.33 27.58
C GLN A 269 7.82 12.15 28.38
N LYS A 270 6.97 11.21 28.82
CA LYS A 270 7.42 10.02 29.55
C LYS A 270 8.34 9.15 28.68
N THR A 271 7.91 8.80 27.47
CA THR A 271 8.71 7.97 26.56
C THR A 271 10.06 8.60 26.22
N LEU A 272 10.07 9.92 25.98
CA LEU A 272 11.31 10.68 25.76
C LEU A 272 12.20 10.63 27.02
N THR A 273 11.63 10.88 28.21
CA THR A 273 12.40 10.86 29.47
C THR A 273 13.01 9.49 29.71
N ASP A 274 12.26 8.42 29.51
CA ASP A 274 12.74 7.04 29.68
C ASP A 274 13.86 6.72 28.64
N ARG A 275 13.68 7.10 27.37
CA ARG A 275 14.62 6.82 26.28
C ARG A 275 15.92 7.62 26.37
N PHE A 276 15.85 8.85 26.90
CA PHE A 276 16.98 9.76 27.07
C PHE A 276 17.64 9.67 28.45
N ALA A 277 17.20 8.75 29.32
CA ALA A 277 17.61 8.70 30.73
C ALA A 277 19.13 8.58 30.93
N ALA A 278 19.87 7.98 30.00
CA ALA A 278 21.32 7.84 30.06
C ALA A 278 22.10 9.11 29.65
N PHE A 279 21.40 10.13 29.10
CA PHE A 279 22.03 11.32 28.52
C PHE A 279 21.64 12.58 29.30
N PRO A 280 22.53 13.58 29.40
CA PRO A 280 22.28 14.82 30.14
C PRO A 280 21.34 15.76 29.38
N VAL A 281 20.14 15.31 28.99
CA VAL A 281 19.14 16.03 28.23
C VAL A 281 17.96 16.38 29.13
N ARG A 282 17.62 17.66 29.22
CA ARG A 282 16.48 18.10 30.04
C ARG A 282 15.21 18.17 29.18
N ILE A 283 14.23 17.35 29.50
CA ILE A 283 12.95 17.24 28.85
C ILE A 283 11.85 17.78 29.76
N ASP A 284 11.08 18.75 29.28
CA ASP A 284 10.03 19.35 30.06
C ASP A 284 8.68 19.35 29.29
N LEU A 285 7.57 19.55 30.02
CA LEU A 285 6.21 19.50 29.49
C LEU A 285 5.48 20.81 29.74
N VAL A 286 4.90 21.40 28.69
CA VAL A 286 3.96 22.51 28.79
C VAL A 286 2.57 22.02 28.41
N SER A 287 1.82 21.66 29.44
CA SER A 287 0.44 21.21 29.29
C SER A 287 -0.37 21.64 30.52
N ARG A 288 -1.67 21.45 30.47
CA ARG A 288 -2.58 21.73 31.61
C ARG A 288 -2.37 20.83 32.82
N PHE A 289 -1.60 19.76 32.69
CA PHE A 289 -1.17 18.93 33.82
C PHE A 289 -0.21 19.66 34.78
N ARG A 290 0.41 20.75 34.34
CA ARG A 290 1.29 21.60 35.12
C ARG A 290 0.53 22.82 35.62
N THR A 291 0.83 23.23 36.84
CA THR A 291 0.29 24.48 37.39
C THR A 291 0.76 25.70 36.60
N ARG A 292 0.08 26.82 36.71
CA ARG A 292 0.49 28.04 36.00
C ARG A 292 1.88 28.52 36.42
N ALA A 293 2.27 28.31 37.68
CA ALA A 293 3.63 28.63 38.17
C ALA A 293 4.70 27.73 37.53
N GLU A 294 4.45 26.42 37.48
CA GLU A 294 5.36 25.47 36.82
C GLU A 294 5.48 25.77 35.33
N GLN A 295 4.35 26.03 34.64
CA GLN A 295 4.39 26.40 33.21
C GLN A 295 5.22 27.67 32.98
N LYS A 296 5.06 28.68 33.83
CA LYS A 296 5.84 29.92 33.73
C LYS A 296 7.33 29.65 33.91
N GLN A 297 7.70 28.87 34.93
CA GLN A 297 9.08 28.49 35.19
C GLN A 297 9.67 27.69 34.01
N THR A 298 8.94 26.71 33.48
CA THR A 298 9.37 25.94 32.29
C THR A 298 9.61 26.83 31.08
N LEU A 299 8.74 27.85 30.83
CA LEU A 299 8.92 28.79 29.72
C LEU A 299 10.09 29.74 29.93
N GLU A 300 10.37 30.17 31.17
CA GLU A 300 11.55 30.96 31.51
C GLU A 300 12.84 30.14 31.32
N ASP A 301 12.85 28.90 31.78
CA ASP A 301 13.97 27.98 31.58
C ASP A 301 14.19 27.62 30.10
N LEU A 302 13.12 27.50 29.30
CA LEU A 302 13.19 27.31 27.86
C LEU A 302 13.85 28.52 27.19
N ALA A 303 13.41 29.71 27.50
CA ALA A 303 13.97 30.97 26.98
C ALA A 303 15.44 31.18 27.40
N ALA A 304 15.83 30.66 28.59
CA ALA A 304 17.20 30.68 29.05
C ALA A 304 18.08 29.58 28.45
N GLY A 305 17.53 28.63 27.64
CA GLY A 305 18.24 27.52 27.04
C GLY A 305 18.61 26.42 28.01
N LYS A 306 17.88 26.28 29.13
CA LYS A 306 18.08 25.20 30.12
C LYS A 306 17.21 23.98 29.85
N VAL A 307 16.24 24.07 28.95
CA VAL A 307 15.38 22.97 28.50
C VAL A 307 15.76 22.66 27.06
N ASP A 308 16.13 21.40 26.81
CA ASP A 308 16.57 20.95 25.49
C ASP A 308 15.38 20.50 24.63
N ILE A 309 14.47 19.74 25.23
CA ILE A 309 13.25 19.25 24.54
C ILE A 309 12.04 19.70 25.32
N ILE A 310 11.16 20.43 24.63
CA ILE A 310 9.87 20.86 25.21
C ILE A 310 8.73 20.12 24.52
N VAL A 311 7.97 19.37 25.29
CA VAL A 311 6.76 18.68 24.79
C VAL A 311 5.52 19.48 25.17
N GLY A 312 4.55 19.57 24.27
CA GLY A 312 3.31 20.23 24.61
C GLY A 312 2.24 20.13 23.52
N THR A 313 1.09 20.73 23.85
CA THR A 313 -0.04 20.82 22.94
C THR A 313 -0.02 22.17 22.20
N HIS A 314 -1.17 22.60 21.65
CA HIS A 314 -1.36 23.92 21.06
C HIS A 314 -0.86 25.10 21.95
N ARG A 315 -0.61 24.87 23.24
CA ARG A 315 0.01 25.81 24.16
C ARG A 315 1.43 26.22 23.72
N LEU A 316 2.18 25.31 23.06
CA LEU A 316 3.50 25.62 22.48
C LEU A 316 3.43 26.64 21.34
N LEU A 317 2.24 26.78 20.70
CA LEU A 317 2.02 27.74 19.63
C LEU A 317 1.70 29.15 20.13
N SER A 318 1.66 29.39 21.43
CA SER A 318 1.33 30.68 22.01
C SER A 318 2.46 31.70 21.87
N LYS A 319 2.15 32.97 21.80
CA LYS A 319 3.11 34.07 21.53
C LYS A 319 4.17 34.28 22.63
N ASP A 320 3.90 33.81 23.83
CA ASP A 320 4.78 33.88 24.99
C ASP A 320 5.82 32.80 25.07
N VAL A 321 5.71 31.76 24.21
CA VAL A 321 6.72 30.70 24.10
C VAL A 321 7.88 31.22 23.25
N ARG A 322 9.06 31.29 23.86
CA ARG A 322 10.30 31.73 23.19
C ARG A 322 11.37 30.66 23.40
N PHE A 323 11.98 30.26 22.30
CA PHE A 323 13.17 29.43 22.31
C PHE A 323 14.41 30.31 22.27
N ARG A 324 15.50 29.86 22.87
CA ARG A 324 16.81 30.50 22.74
C ARG A 324 17.44 30.16 21.41
N ASP A 325 17.44 28.87 21.04
CA ASP A 325 18.00 28.33 19.79
C ASP A 325 17.12 27.19 19.29
N PHE A 326 16.18 27.51 18.46
CA PHE A 326 15.15 26.57 17.99
C PHE A 326 15.58 25.87 16.71
N GLY A 327 16.03 24.59 16.79
CA GLY A 327 16.54 23.81 15.67
C GLY A 327 15.52 22.87 15.02
N LEU A 328 14.67 22.20 15.83
CA LEU A 328 13.77 21.16 15.31
C LEU A 328 12.36 21.26 15.89
N LEU A 329 11.35 21.23 15.02
CA LEU A 329 9.95 21.10 15.39
C LEU A 329 9.41 19.73 14.95
N ILE A 330 9.03 18.89 15.90
CA ILE A 330 8.33 17.62 15.64
C ILE A 330 6.83 17.84 15.86
N VAL A 331 6.02 17.48 14.85
CA VAL A 331 4.56 17.64 14.90
C VAL A 331 3.91 16.28 14.74
N ASP A 332 3.23 15.80 15.77
CA ASP A 332 2.48 14.55 15.69
C ASP A 332 1.03 14.81 15.27
N GLU A 333 0.54 14.03 14.29
CA GLU A 333 -0.83 14.08 13.77
C GLU A 333 -1.29 15.51 13.37
N GLU A 334 -0.52 16.20 12.52
CA GLU A 334 -0.78 17.59 12.08
C GLU A 334 -2.23 17.84 11.62
N GLN A 335 -2.86 16.83 11.00
CA GLN A 335 -4.24 16.93 10.50
C GLN A 335 -5.27 17.19 11.61
N ARG A 336 -4.96 16.92 12.85
CA ARG A 336 -5.85 17.12 14.01
C ARG A 336 -5.84 18.55 14.55
N PHE A 337 -4.93 19.39 14.08
CA PHE A 337 -4.87 20.80 14.46
C PHE A 337 -5.84 21.64 13.63
N GLY A 338 -6.52 22.57 14.28
CA GLY A 338 -7.41 23.52 13.60
C GLY A 338 -6.66 24.52 12.71
N VAL A 339 -7.37 25.19 11.81
CA VAL A 339 -6.80 26.11 10.79
C VAL A 339 -5.88 27.16 11.42
N ALA A 340 -6.30 27.82 12.50
CA ALA A 340 -5.52 28.84 13.20
C ALA A 340 -4.19 28.30 13.76
N HIS A 341 -4.20 27.06 14.25
CA HIS A 341 -3.00 26.40 14.74
C HIS A 341 -2.05 26.01 13.59
N LYS A 342 -2.59 25.53 12.46
CA LYS A 342 -1.80 25.23 11.26
C LYS A 342 -1.08 26.47 10.70
N GLU A 343 -1.76 27.63 10.67
CA GLU A 343 -1.12 28.88 10.28
C GLU A 343 0.01 29.29 11.25
N ARG A 344 -0.16 29.03 12.54
CA ARG A 344 0.88 29.29 13.52
C ARG A 344 2.06 28.32 13.36
N ILE A 345 1.80 27.05 13.10
CA ILE A 345 2.83 26.06 12.78
C ILE A 345 3.61 26.52 11.56
N LYS A 346 2.95 26.97 10.49
CA LYS A 346 3.61 27.54 9.30
C LYS A 346 4.57 28.70 9.64
N GLN A 347 4.18 29.58 10.57
CA GLN A 347 5.04 30.69 11.02
C GLN A 347 6.28 30.19 11.78
N MET A 348 6.15 29.17 12.62
CA MET A 348 7.25 28.55 13.38
C MET A 348 8.23 27.77 12.49
N ARG A 349 7.79 27.32 11.33
CA ARG A 349 8.60 26.57 10.35
C ARG A 349 9.66 27.40 9.64
N ARG A 350 9.69 28.73 9.79
CA ARG A 350 10.65 29.58 9.08
C ARG A 350 12.05 29.41 9.67
N GLY A 351 12.96 28.82 8.87
CA GLY A 351 14.36 28.60 9.25
C GLY A 351 14.58 27.49 10.29
N VAL A 352 13.58 26.67 10.59
CA VAL A 352 13.61 25.55 11.53
C VAL A 352 13.29 24.26 10.81
N ASP A 353 13.99 23.20 11.14
CA ASP A 353 13.68 21.87 10.64
C ASP A 353 12.35 21.37 11.18
N VAL A 354 11.57 20.72 10.31
CA VAL A 354 10.25 20.21 10.67
C VAL A 354 10.11 18.76 10.28
N LEU A 355 9.81 17.93 11.27
CA LEU A 355 9.43 16.53 11.09
C LEU A 355 7.97 16.34 11.49
N THR A 356 7.12 16.00 10.52
CA THR A 356 5.70 15.74 10.77
C THR A 356 5.46 14.23 10.80
N LEU A 357 4.80 13.73 11.83
CA LEU A 357 4.42 12.32 11.98
C LEU A 357 2.95 12.15 11.65
N THR A 358 2.59 11.10 10.92
CA THR A 358 1.19 10.75 10.67
C THR A 358 0.97 9.23 10.65
N ALA A 359 -0.13 8.81 11.29
CA ALA A 359 -0.61 7.43 11.24
C ALA A 359 -1.70 7.22 10.16
N THR A 360 -2.09 8.27 9.44
CA THR A 360 -2.94 8.14 8.24
C THR A 360 -2.03 8.03 7.03
N PRO A 361 -1.82 6.83 6.50
CA PRO A 361 -0.99 6.69 5.31
C PRO A 361 -1.63 7.39 4.12
N ILE A 362 -0.83 8.12 3.38
CA ILE A 362 -1.23 8.69 2.10
C ILE A 362 -1.06 7.59 1.05
N PRO A 363 -2.03 7.29 0.19
CA PRO A 363 -1.87 6.29 -0.85
C PRO A 363 -0.58 6.47 -1.63
N ARG A 364 0.14 5.37 -1.88
CA ARG A 364 1.48 5.40 -2.49
C ARG A 364 1.51 6.16 -3.82
N THR A 365 0.46 6.01 -4.62
CA THR A 365 0.27 6.73 -5.87
C THR A 365 0.17 8.24 -5.68
N LEU A 366 -0.59 8.68 -4.67
CA LEU A 366 -0.67 10.10 -4.33
C LEU A 366 0.66 10.61 -3.72
N ASN A 367 1.35 9.75 -2.95
CA ASN A 367 2.68 10.05 -2.43
C ASN A 367 3.68 10.28 -3.57
N MET A 368 3.73 9.39 -4.57
CA MET A 368 4.63 9.53 -5.73
C MET A 368 4.31 10.78 -6.55
N SER A 369 3.03 11.14 -6.69
CA SER A 369 2.62 12.37 -7.36
C SER A 369 3.04 13.65 -6.64
N LEU A 370 3.25 13.55 -5.31
CA LEU A 370 3.72 14.65 -4.47
C LEU A 370 5.25 14.66 -4.27
N VAL A 371 5.97 13.66 -4.82
CA VAL A 371 7.45 13.60 -4.77
C VAL A 371 8.05 14.86 -5.39
N GLY A 372 8.85 15.56 -4.58
CA GLY A 372 9.46 16.85 -4.96
C GLY A 372 8.58 18.08 -4.74
N ILE A 373 7.41 17.91 -4.10
CA ILE A 373 6.61 18.99 -3.53
C ILE A 373 6.80 19.03 -2.00
N ARG A 374 6.96 17.86 -1.37
CA ARG A 374 7.28 17.69 0.04
C ARG A 374 8.13 16.43 0.21
N ASP A 375 9.20 16.52 1.01
CA ASP A 375 10.02 15.36 1.32
C ASP A 375 9.25 14.40 2.23
N MET A 376 9.29 13.10 1.91
CA MET A 376 8.47 12.10 2.58
C MET A 376 9.21 10.77 2.75
N SER A 377 9.09 10.18 3.94
CA SER A 377 9.54 8.82 4.23
C SER A 377 8.37 7.97 4.69
N VAL A 378 8.33 6.72 4.27
CA VAL A 378 7.21 5.80 4.51
C VAL A 378 7.72 4.54 5.20
N ILE A 379 7.04 4.14 6.29
CA ILE A 379 7.30 2.89 6.99
C ILE A 379 6.13 1.94 6.71
N GLU A 380 6.35 0.96 5.82
CA GLU A 380 5.36 -0.06 5.43
C GLU A 380 5.57 -1.38 6.15
N THR A 381 6.80 -1.66 6.60
CA THR A 381 7.17 -2.91 7.27
C THR A 381 6.87 -2.84 8.77
N PRO A 382 6.02 -3.75 9.30
CA PRO A 382 5.75 -3.82 10.74
C PRO A 382 6.98 -4.31 11.51
N PRO A 383 7.14 -3.91 12.79
CA PRO A 383 8.09 -4.54 13.70
C PRO A 383 7.84 -6.05 13.84
N LYS A 384 8.92 -6.84 14.06
CA LYS A 384 8.87 -8.32 14.08
C LYS A 384 7.90 -8.89 15.12
N ASP A 385 7.80 -8.25 16.29
CA ASP A 385 7.01 -8.76 17.43
C ASP A 385 5.52 -8.41 17.36
N ARG A 386 5.10 -7.69 16.33
CA ARG A 386 3.72 -7.24 16.21
C ARG A 386 2.84 -8.30 15.57
N GLN A 387 1.78 -8.72 16.31
CA GLN A 387 0.79 -9.67 15.81
C GLN A 387 -0.37 -8.98 15.09
N ALA A 388 -0.94 -9.66 14.08
CA ALA A 388 -2.14 -9.19 13.41
C ALA A 388 -3.33 -9.19 14.38
N ILE A 389 -4.17 -8.13 14.30
CA ILE A 389 -5.34 -7.97 15.16
C ILE A 389 -6.51 -8.74 14.55
N GLN A 390 -7.05 -9.70 15.30
CA GLN A 390 -8.19 -10.49 14.83
C GLN A 390 -9.45 -9.61 14.83
N THR A 391 -9.98 -9.33 13.65
CA THR A 391 -11.12 -8.44 13.46
C THR A 391 -12.40 -9.28 13.25
N ASN A 392 -13.39 -9.09 14.13
CA ASN A 392 -14.67 -9.80 14.11
C ASN A 392 -15.80 -8.79 13.91
N VAL A 393 -16.55 -8.93 12.82
CA VAL A 393 -17.80 -8.18 12.61
C VAL A 393 -18.95 -9.05 13.09
N VAL A 394 -19.59 -8.64 14.17
CA VAL A 394 -20.61 -9.41 14.86
C VAL A 394 -21.85 -8.57 15.15
N ARG A 395 -23.03 -9.21 15.27
CA ARG A 395 -24.22 -8.51 15.72
C ARG A 395 -24.08 -8.13 17.19
N PHE A 396 -24.76 -7.07 17.60
CA PHE A 396 -24.83 -6.70 19.00
C PHE A 396 -25.42 -7.87 19.82
N ASP A 397 -24.57 -8.50 20.64
CA ASP A 397 -24.91 -9.65 21.45
C ASP A 397 -24.27 -9.51 22.84
N HIS A 398 -25.11 -9.62 23.87
CA HIS A 398 -24.71 -9.49 25.27
C HIS A 398 -23.70 -10.56 25.68
N GLN A 399 -23.87 -11.79 25.18
CA GLN A 399 -22.96 -12.90 25.51
C GLN A 399 -21.57 -12.69 24.91
N VAL A 400 -21.50 -12.22 23.67
CA VAL A 400 -20.23 -11.91 22.99
C VAL A 400 -19.49 -10.82 23.74
N ILE A 401 -20.20 -9.74 24.12
CA ILE A 401 -19.63 -8.62 24.89
C ILE A 401 -19.11 -9.12 26.24
N ALA A 402 -19.95 -9.84 27.00
CA ALA A 402 -19.56 -10.35 28.30
C ALA A 402 -18.35 -11.29 28.24
N ARG A 403 -18.34 -12.19 27.25
CA ARG A 403 -17.23 -13.11 27.03
C ARG A 403 -15.95 -12.39 26.69
N ALA A 404 -15.98 -11.43 25.75
CA ALA A 404 -14.80 -10.67 25.34
C ALA A 404 -14.18 -9.91 26.51
N ILE A 405 -15.02 -9.24 27.34
CA ILE A 405 -14.56 -8.50 28.51
C ILE A 405 -14.01 -9.47 29.57
N ARG A 406 -14.76 -10.50 29.93
CA ARG A 406 -14.36 -11.45 31.00
C ARG A 406 -13.06 -12.15 30.69
N THR A 407 -12.88 -12.62 29.44
CA THR A 407 -11.63 -13.25 29.00
C THR A 407 -10.43 -12.33 29.18
N GLU A 408 -10.60 -11.03 28.98
CA GLU A 408 -9.50 -10.07 29.14
C GLU A 408 -9.23 -9.77 30.61
N LEU A 409 -10.26 -9.66 31.43
CA LEU A 409 -10.11 -9.45 32.87
C LEU A 409 -9.41 -10.63 33.54
N GLU A 410 -9.74 -11.87 33.15
CA GLU A 410 -9.08 -13.10 33.61
C GLU A 410 -7.58 -13.11 33.30
N ARG A 411 -7.18 -12.45 32.20
CA ARG A 411 -5.75 -12.29 31.83
C ARG A 411 -5.07 -11.09 32.52
N GLY A 412 -5.79 -10.33 33.33
CA GLY A 412 -5.30 -9.08 33.93
C GLY A 412 -5.12 -7.95 32.95
N GLY A 413 -5.78 -7.99 31.80
CA GLY A 413 -5.80 -6.95 30.79
C GLY A 413 -6.91 -5.93 30.96
N GLN A 414 -6.96 -4.99 30.02
CA GLN A 414 -7.97 -3.91 29.99
C GLN A 414 -8.70 -3.91 28.65
N VAL A 415 -9.86 -3.27 28.60
CA VAL A 415 -10.77 -3.27 27.44
C VAL A 415 -11.13 -1.85 27.03
N TYR A 416 -11.08 -1.56 25.73
CA TYR A 416 -11.74 -0.38 25.16
C TYR A 416 -13.15 -0.75 24.69
N PHE A 417 -14.14 0.02 25.15
CA PHE A 417 -15.50 -0.02 24.64
C PHE A 417 -15.88 1.34 24.05
N LEU A 418 -16.06 1.39 22.73
CA LEU A 418 -16.45 2.62 22.04
C LEU A 418 -17.94 2.70 21.82
N HIS A 419 -18.49 3.86 22.13
CA HIS A 419 -19.89 4.20 21.87
C HIS A 419 -19.99 5.58 21.24
N SER A 420 -20.58 5.68 20.03
CA SER A 420 -20.51 6.88 19.20
C SER A 420 -21.26 8.10 19.75
N ARG A 421 -22.25 7.90 20.64
CA ARG A 421 -23.18 8.95 21.08
C ARG A 421 -23.00 9.29 22.55
N VAL A 422 -22.69 10.57 22.84
CA VAL A 422 -22.58 11.09 24.21
C VAL A 422 -23.91 10.99 24.97
N THR A 423 -25.04 11.22 24.30
CA THR A 423 -26.38 11.20 24.91
C THR A 423 -26.79 9.86 25.52
N SER A 424 -26.27 8.76 24.98
CA SER A 424 -26.57 7.38 25.42
C SER A 424 -25.41 6.67 26.10
N ILE A 425 -24.26 7.34 26.30
CA ILE A 425 -23.06 6.68 26.82
C ILE A 425 -23.25 6.20 28.27
N TYR A 426 -23.97 6.97 29.10
CA TYR A 426 -24.24 6.58 30.48
C TYR A 426 -25.22 5.40 30.56
N ALA A 427 -26.26 5.37 29.71
CA ALA A 427 -27.14 4.22 29.60
C ALA A 427 -26.42 2.95 29.16
N MET A 428 -25.43 3.10 28.27
CA MET A 428 -24.53 2.00 27.90
C MET A 428 -23.64 1.58 29.08
N GLY A 429 -23.16 2.54 29.87
CA GLY A 429 -22.38 2.25 31.09
C GLY A 429 -23.19 1.46 32.11
N ASP A 430 -24.45 1.87 32.39
CA ASP A 430 -25.36 1.14 33.26
C ASP A 430 -25.67 -0.27 32.73
N PHE A 431 -25.81 -0.43 31.43
CA PHE A 431 -25.98 -1.73 30.79
C PHE A 431 -24.77 -2.63 31.04
N LEU A 432 -23.56 -2.14 30.78
CA LEU A 432 -22.30 -2.91 30.96
C LEU A 432 -22.10 -3.25 32.45
N THR A 433 -22.36 -2.35 33.36
CA THR A 433 -22.25 -2.61 34.83
C THR A 433 -23.25 -3.67 35.29
N ARG A 434 -24.47 -3.68 34.74
CA ARG A 434 -25.42 -4.77 35.00
C ARG A 434 -25.02 -6.10 34.41
N LEU A 435 -24.38 -6.08 33.22
CA LEU A 435 -23.93 -7.27 32.54
C LEU A 435 -22.72 -7.93 33.24
N LEU A 436 -21.83 -7.11 33.80
CA LEU A 436 -20.60 -7.52 34.48
C LEU A 436 -20.36 -6.64 35.73
N PRO A 437 -21.02 -6.97 36.86
CA PRO A 437 -20.90 -6.17 38.09
C PRO A 437 -19.52 -6.14 38.71
N GLU A 438 -18.69 -7.13 38.39
CA GLU A 438 -17.33 -7.30 38.89
C GLU A 438 -16.31 -6.32 38.25
N MET A 439 -16.62 -5.72 37.10
CA MET A 439 -15.68 -4.84 36.38
C MET A 439 -15.66 -3.40 36.93
N ARG A 440 -14.52 -2.78 36.93
CA ARG A 440 -14.31 -1.36 37.23
C ARG A 440 -14.44 -0.55 35.94
N LEU A 441 -15.60 0.08 35.75
CA LEU A 441 -15.90 0.86 34.56
C LEU A 441 -15.47 2.33 34.71
N ALA A 442 -14.79 2.88 33.72
CA ALA A 442 -14.58 4.31 33.53
C ALA A 442 -15.36 4.81 32.30
N VAL A 443 -15.96 6.00 32.39
CA VAL A 443 -16.68 6.64 31.27
C VAL A 443 -15.94 7.92 30.87
N ALA A 444 -15.64 8.08 29.57
CA ALA A 444 -14.92 9.22 29.04
C ALA A 444 -15.53 9.74 27.72
N HIS A 445 -15.86 11.02 27.64
CA HIS A 445 -16.42 11.64 26.43
C HIS A 445 -16.06 13.12 26.29
N GLY A 446 -16.10 13.66 25.07
CA GLY A 446 -15.62 15.02 24.74
C GLY A 446 -16.38 16.18 25.40
N GLN A 447 -17.55 15.93 25.96
CA GLN A 447 -18.32 16.98 26.69
C GLN A 447 -17.99 17.02 28.19
N MET A 448 -17.15 16.13 28.70
CA MET A 448 -16.68 16.21 30.08
C MET A 448 -15.77 17.44 30.26
N LYS A 449 -15.74 17.94 31.49
CA LYS A 449 -14.73 18.94 31.85
C LYS A 449 -13.33 18.34 31.60
N GLU A 450 -12.47 19.07 30.91
CA GLU A 450 -11.16 18.57 30.47
C GLU A 450 -10.37 17.92 31.60
N GLY A 451 -10.29 18.55 32.80
CA GLY A 451 -9.57 17.98 33.93
C GLY A 451 -10.22 16.71 34.53
N ALA A 452 -11.50 16.46 34.30
CA ALA A 452 -12.15 15.21 34.68
C ALA A 452 -11.84 14.11 33.66
N LEU A 453 -11.86 14.47 32.38
CA LEU A 453 -11.45 13.57 31.31
C LEU A 453 -10.01 13.11 31.45
N GLU A 454 -9.11 14.05 31.69
CA GLU A 454 -7.69 13.78 31.87
C GLU A 454 -7.43 12.85 33.05
N ARG A 455 -8.05 13.11 34.20
CA ARG A 455 -7.96 12.21 35.37
C ARG A 455 -8.46 10.80 35.07
N CYS A 456 -9.63 10.71 34.42
CA CYS A 456 -10.19 9.42 34.00
C CYS A 456 -9.21 8.63 33.13
N MET A 457 -8.56 9.29 32.17
CA MET A 457 -7.58 8.68 31.27
C MET A 457 -6.30 8.24 32.02
N VAL A 458 -5.78 9.07 32.94
CA VAL A 458 -4.61 8.72 33.77
C VAL A 458 -4.92 7.54 34.68
N ASP A 459 -6.10 7.54 35.34
CA ASP A 459 -6.55 6.46 36.19
C ASP A 459 -6.69 5.13 35.41
N PHE A 460 -7.13 5.20 34.16
CA PHE A 460 -7.20 4.04 33.28
C PHE A 460 -5.78 3.53 32.89
N VAL A 461 -4.87 4.42 32.52
CA VAL A 461 -3.47 4.07 32.23
C VAL A 461 -2.79 3.43 33.47
N GLN A 462 -3.14 3.89 34.69
CA GLN A 462 -2.64 3.33 35.95
C GLN A 462 -3.37 2.05 36.38
N HIS A 463 -4.19 1.44 35.51
CA HIS A 463 -4.95 0.22 35.79
C HIS A 463 -5.91 0.31 37.01
N LYS A 464 -6.44 1.50 37.29
CA LYS A 464 -7.49 1.65 38.32
C LYS A 464 -8.86 1.23 37.79
N HIS A 465 -9.02 1.15 36.48
CA HIS A 465 -10.22 0.72 35.79
C HIS A 465 -9.89 -0.38 34.77
N ASP A 466 -10.83 -1.31 34.60
CA ASP A 466 -10.68 -2.47 33.72
C ASP A 466 -11.24 -2.20 32.32
N VAL A 467 -12.34 -1.44 32.24
CA VAL A 467 -13.03 -1.11 31.01
C VAL A 467 -13.12 0.42 30.87
N LEU A 468 -12.69 0.94 29.74
CA LEU A 468 -12.91 2.34 29.38
C LEU A 468 -14.01 2.42 28.33
N LEU A 469 -15.18 2.89 28.76
CA LEU A 469 -16.29 3.24 27.87
C LEU A 469 -16.09 4.68 27.38
N ALA A 470 -15.80 4.83 26.10
CA ALA A 470 -15.50 6.15 25.57
C ALA A 470 -16.15 6.43 24.21
N THR A 471 -16.21 7.69 23.85
CA THR A 471 -16.48 8.13 22.48
C THR A 471 -15.21 8.05 21.64
N THR A 472 -15.13 8.70 20.48
CA THR A 472 -13.98 8.72 19.58
C THR A 472 -12.69 9.32 20.17
N ILE A 473 -12.67 9.65 21.45
CA ILE A 473 -11.48 10.22 22.13
C ILE A 473 -10.27 9.28 22.07
N ILE A 474 -10.51 7.96 22.06
CA ILE A 474 -9.46 6.92 21.98
C ILE A 474 -8.71 6.98 20.65
N GLU A 475 -9.31 7.55 19.60
CA GLU A 475 -8.69 7.78 18.30
C GLU A 475 -7.42 8.67 18.39
N ASN A 476 -7.25 9.41 19.50
CA ASN A 476 -6.21 10.44 19.67
C ASN A 476 -4.83 9.92 20.10
N GLY A 477 -4.37 8.79 19.61
CA GLY A 477 -2.95 8.40 19.70
C GLY A 477 -2.54 7.67 20.98
N LEU A 478 -3.43 7.42 21.93
CA LEU A 478 -3.10 6.73 23.19
C LEU A 478 -2.51 5.34 22.97
N ASP A 479 -1.38 5.11 23.64
CA ASP A 479 -0.72 3.82 23.70
C ASP A 479 -0.85 3.22 25.10
N ILE A 480 -1.66 2.17 25.21
CA ILE A 480 -1.81 1.42 26.46
C ILE A 480 -1.59 -0.07 26.15
N PRO A 481 -0.39 -0.60 26.42
CA PRO A 481 -0.01 -1.96 26.03
C PRO A 481 -0.93 -3.04 26.62
N ASN A 482 -1.56 -2.75 27.77
CA ASN A 482 -2.39 -3.70 28.49
C ASN A 482 -3.82 -3.82 27.95
N VAL A 483 -4.18 -3.02 26.94
CA VAL A 483 -5.49 -3.09 26.28
C VAL A 483 -5.39 -3.96 25.04
N ASN A 484 -5.94 -5.16 25.10
CA ASN A 484 -5.92 -6.09 23.96
C ASN A 484 -7.23 -6.16 23.17
N PRO A 485 -8.45 -6.15 23.76
CA PRO A 485 -9.67 -6.06 22.98
C PRO A 485 -10.18 -4.61 22.86
N ILE A 486 -10.65 -4.29 21.67
CA ILE A 486 -11.45 -3.12 21.39
C ILE A 486 -12.85 -3.54 20.91
N ILE A 487 -13.89 -3.03 21.54
CA ILE A 487 -15.27 -3.27 21.18
C ILE A 487 -15.85 -1.98 20.65
N VAL A 488 -16.27 -1.95 19.39
CA VAL A 488 -16.81 -0.75 18.73
C VAL A 488 -18.31 -0.95 18.50
N ASN A 489 -19.13 -0.24 19.26
CA ASN A 489 -20.58 -0.27 19.11
C ASN A 489 -21.03 0.63 17.97
N HIS A 490 -22.00 0.17 17.16
CA HIS A 490 -22.44 0.83 15.95
C HIS A 490 -21.30 1.12 14.97
N ALA A 491 -20.52 0.07 14.67
CA ALA A 491 -19.34 0.18 13.80
C ALA A 491 -19.68 0.67 12.38
N GLU A 492 -20.92 0.49 11.90
CA GLU A 492 -21.41 0.97 10.61
C GLU A 492 -21.41 2.51 10.48
N GLN A 493 -21.38 3.23 11.60
CA GLN A 493 -21.38 4.69 11.62
C GLN A 493 -19.99 5.30 11.44
N PHE A 494 -18.94 4.50 11.57
CA PHE A 494 -17.56 4.96 11.46
C PHE A 494 -17.05 4.89 10.00
N GLY A 495 -16.13 5.79 9.66
CA GLY A 495 -15.38 5.71 8.42
C GLY A 495 -14.37 4.56 8.42
N LEU A 496 -13.99 4.09 7.22
CA LEU A 496 -13.06 2.96 7.09
C LEU A 496 -11.69 3.28 7.72
N ALA A 497 -11.13 4.45 7.44
CA ALA A 497 -9.88 4.91 8.05
C ALA A 497 -9.99 5.06 9.57
N GLN A 498 -11.16 5.50 10.10
CA GLN A 498 -11.39 5.56 11.53
C GLN A 498 -11.40 4.18 12.18
N LEU A 499 -12.12 3.22 11.61
CA LEU A 499 -12.14 1.84 12.11
C LEU A 499 -10.73 1.23 12.10
N TYR A 500 -9.95 1.54 11.07
CA TYR A 500 -8.56 1.08 10.98
C TYR A 500 -7.68 1.69 12.08
N GLN A 501 -7.77 3.00 12.30
CA GLN A 501 -7.05 3.67 13.38
C GLN A 501 -7.45 3.16 14.75
N LEU A 502 -8.77 2.96 15.00
CA LEU A 502 -9.28 2.40 16.24
C LEU A 502 -8.79 0.97 16.46
N ARG A 503 -8.82 0.13 15.43
CA ARG A 503 -8.24 -1.22 15.47
C ARG A 503 -6.76 -1.18 15.86
N GLY A 504 -5.99 -0.26 15.30
CA GLY A 504 -4.57 -0.10 15.59
C GLY A 504 -4.25 0.38 17.02
N ARG A 505 -5.26 0.73 17.84
CA ARG A 505 -5.06 1.10 19.24
C ARG A 505 -4.84 -0.08 20.17
N VAL A 506 -5.09 -1.30 19.72
CA VAL A 506 -4.81 -2.56 20.43
C VAL A 506 -3.73 -3.36 19.72
N GLY A 507 -3.22 -4.42 20.35
CA GLY A 507 -2.17 -5.26 19.77
C GLY A 507 -0.78 -4.63 19.78
N ARG A 508 -0.43 -4.00 20.89
CA ARG A 508 0.90 -3.40 21.13
C ARG A 508 1.73 -4.15 22.17
N SER A 509 1.30 -5.34 22.50
CA SER A 509 2.00 -6.30 23.35
C SER A 509 2.22 -7.61 22.60
N ASP A 510 2.95 -8.52 23.18
CA ASP A 510 3.16 -9.89 22.72
C ASP A 510 1.88 -10.75 22.69
N ARG A 511 0.77 -10.22 23.26
CA ARG A 511 -0.52 -10.90 23.36
C ARG A 511 -1.38 -10.64 22.13
N ARG A 512 -2.12 -11.66 21.70
CA ARG A 512 -3.09 -11.55 20.61
C ARG A 512 -4.21 -10.58 20.96
N ALA A 513 -4.44 -9.60 20.09
CA ALA A 513 -5.48 -8.60 20.25
C ALA A 513 -6.70 -8.86 19.36
N TYR A 514 -7.84 -8.33 19.78
CA TYR A 514 -9.12 -8.54 19.14
C TYR A 514 -9.85 -7.20 18.91
N ALA A 515 -10.47 -7.08 17.74
CA ALA A 515 -11.39 -5.98 17.45
C ALA A 515 -12.78 -6.56 17.19
N TYR A 516 -13.74 -6.22 18.05
CA TYR A 516 -15.15 -6.58 17.89
C TYR A 516 -15.93 -5.40 17.36
N LEU A 517 -16.36 -5.49 16.11
CA LEU A 517 -17.17 -4.48 15.44
C LEU A 517 -18.64 -4.87 15.54
N LEU A 518 -19.35 -4.24 16.48
CA LEU A 518 -20.75 -4.54 16.73
C LEU A 518 -21.63 -3.78 15.74
N VAL A 519 -22.48 -4.50 15.01
CA VAL A 519 -23.35 -3.94 13.97
C VAL A 519 -24.81 -4.33 14.20
N PRO A 520 -25.77 -3.54 13.68
CA PRO A 520 -27.17 -3.92 13.65
C PRO A 520 -27.40 -5.08 12.66
N PRO A 521 -28.62 -5.64 12.59
CA PRO A 521 -28.95 -6.67 11.60
C PRO A 521 -28.56 -6.25 10.17
N GLU A 522 -28.01 -7.18 9.41
CA GLU A 522 -27.44 -6.93 8.08
C GLU A 522 -28.40 -6.26 7.09
N ALA A 523 -29.67 -6.54 7.20
CA ALA A 523 -30.73 -5.94 6.38
C ALA A 523 -30.84 -4.41 6.53
N THR A 524 -30.36 -3.85 7.64
CA THR A 524 -30.42 -2.41 7.93
C THR A 524 -29.14 -1.66 7.54
N LEU A 525 -28.09 -2.38 7.11
CA LEU A 525 -26.84 -1.77 6.72
C LEU A 525 -26.92 -1.12 5.33
N SER A 526 -26.45 0.11 5.22
CA SER A 526 -26.31 0.76 3.92
C SER A 526 -25.24 0.03 3.07
N PRO A 527 -25.33 0.09 1.73
CA PRO A 527 -24.32 -0.50 0.84
C PRO A 527 -22.89 -0.04 1.16
N VAL A 528 -22.71 1.25 1.44
CA VAL A 528 -21.43 1.87 1.80
C VAL A 528 -20.90 1.32 3.14
N ALA A 529 -21.76 1.19 4.16
CA ALA A 529 -21.37 0.63 5.44
C ALA A 529 -20.95 -0.84 5.28
N ARG A 530 -21.66 -1.62 4.46
CA ARG A 530 -21.32 -3.00 4.18
C ARG A 530 -19.94 -3.10 3.50
N GLN A 531 -19.66 -2.27 2.50
CA GLN A 531 -18.35 -2.22 1.85
C GLN A 531 -17.22 -1.92 2.84
N ARG A 532 -17.38 -0.93 3.73
CA ARG A 532 -16.39 -0.59 4.76
C ARG A 532 -16.13 -1.73 5.73
N LEU A 533 -17.18 -2.41 6.19
CA LEU A 533 -17.07 -3.52 7.13
C LEU A 533 -16.45 -4.77 6.48
N THR A 534 -16.73 -5.01 5.20
CA THR A 534 -16.07 -6.07 4.43
C THR A 534 -14.59 -5.76 4.28
N ALA A 535 -14.25 -4.54 3.88
CA ALA A 535 -12.86 -4.11 3.70
C ALA A 535 -12.04 -4.23 5.00
N ILE A 536 -12.54 -3.77 6.15
CA ILE A 536 -11.80 -3.83 7.41
C ILE A 536 -11.58 -5.28 7.89
N ARG A 537 -12.46 -6.20 7.50
CA ARG A 537 -12.33 -7.65 7.77
C ARG A 537 -11.30 -8.31 6.84
N GLU A 538 -11.33 -8.00 5.55
CA GLU A 538 -10.42 -8.56 4.54
C GLU A 538 -8.99 -8.05 4.72
N PHE A 539 -8.83 -6.77 4.98
CA PHE A 539 -7.52 -6.18 5.25
C PHE A 539 -7.12 -6.30 6.72
N SER A 540 -7.06 -7.53 7.23
CA SER A 540 -6.64 -7.82 8.62
C SER A 540 -5.13 -7.86 8.79
N ASP A 541 -4.38 -8.02 7.71
CA ASP A 541 -2.93 -8.11 7.73
C ASP A 541 -2.28 -6.79 8.17
N LEU A 542 -1.11 -6.90 8.80
CA LEU A 542 -0.27 -5.77 9.13
C LEU A 542 0.23 -5.08 7.84
N GLY A 543 0.34 -3.75 7.85
CA GLY A 543 0.75 -2.98 6.67
C GLY A 543 -0.37 -2.69 5.67
N SER A 544 -1.61 -3.05 5.99
CA SER A 544 -2.77 -2.78 5.12
C SER A 544 -3.21 -1.31 5.11
N GLY A 545 -2.59 -0.44 5.92
CA GLY A 545 -3.02 0.96 6.10
C GLY A 545 -3.08 1.75 4.80
N PHE A 546 -2.11 1.58 3.92
CA PHE A 546 -2.10 2.23 2.60
C PHE A 546 -3.24 1.77 1.69
N ARG A 547 -3.57 0.47 1.74
CA ARG A 547 -4.71 -0.10 0.98
C ARG A 547 -6.03 0.43 1.50
N ILE A 548 -6.16 0.48 2.81
CA ILE A 548 -7.35 1.00 3.48
C ILE A 548 -7.52 2.49 3.22
N ALA A 549 -6.43 3.27 3.23
CA ALA A 549 -6.48 4.68 2.91
C ALA A 549 -6.91 4.93 1.46
N ALA A 550 -6.39 4.16 0.50
CA ALA A 550 -6.82 4.23 -0.89
C ALA A 550 -8.31 3.90 -1.03
N LEU A 551 -8.75 2.81 -0.42
CA LEU A 551 -10.15 2.38 -0.47
C LEU A 551 -11.09 3.34 0.28
N ASP A 552 -10.66 3.95 1.39
CA ASP A 552 -11.45 4.97 2.10
C ASP A 552 -11.65 6.22 1.22
N LEU A 553 -10.62 6.60 0.44
CA LEU A 553 -10.74 7.66 -0.57
C LEU A 553 -11.72 7.30 -1.69
N GLU A 554 -11.67 6.07 -2.17
CA GLU A 554 -12.61 5.57 -3.16
C GLU A 554 -14.05 5.60 -2.63
N ILE A 555 -14.30 5.06 -1.44
CA ILE A 555 -15.63 4.96 -0.83
C ILE A 555 -16.20 6.34 -0.46
N ARG A 556 -15.36 7.28 -0.03
CA ARG A 556 -15.79 8.65 0.34
C ARG A 556 -15.91 9.58 -0.85
N GLY A 557 -15.33 9.23 -2.03
CA GLY A 557 -15.19 10.18 -3.12
C GLY A 557 -14.19 11.27 -2.79
N ALA A 558 -12.96 10.92 -2.40
CA ALA A 558 -11.75 11.77 -2.21
C ALA A 558 -11.93 13.23 -1.71
N GLY A 559 -13.07 13.54 -1.10
CA GLY A 559 -13.60 14.89 -0.88
C GLY A 559 -12.83 15.82 0.04
N ASN A 560 -11.78 15.38 0.77
CA ASN A 560 -11.25 16.22 1.85
C ASN A 560 -9.72 16.17 2.05
N LEU A 561 -8.95 15.44 1.25
CA LEU A 561 -7.50 15.31 1.48
C LEU A 561 -6.70 16.51 0.98
N LEU A 562 -7.19 17.20 -0.04
CA LEU A 562 -6.47 18.28 -0.72
C LEU A 562 -7.24 19.63 -0.71
N GLY A 563 -8.35 19.70 0.01
CA GLY A 563 -9.21 20.90 0.09
C GLY A 563 -10.60 20.70 -0.53
N GLY A 564 -11.59 21.41 -0.03
CA GLY A 564 -13.02 21.23 -0.39
C GLY A 564 -13.35 21.49 -1.88
N GLU A 565 -12.57 22.29 -2.59
CA GLU A 565 -12.76 22.57 -4.02
C GLU A 565 -12.29 21.41 -4.92
N GLN A 566 -11.43 20.53 -4.42
CA GLN A 566 -10.84 19.45 -5.23
C GLN A 566 -11.68 18.17 -5.21
N SER A 567 -12.60 18.02 -4.27
CA SER A 567 -13.50 16.87 -4.20
C SER A 567 -14.31 16.66 -5.48
N GLY A 568 -14.82 17.72 -6.07
CA GLY A 568 -15.56 17.67 -7.31
C GLY A 568 -14.74 17.25 -8.54
N HIS A 569 -13.42 17.45 -8.51
CA HIS A 569 -12.52 17.05 -9.60
C HIS A 569 -12.23 15.56 -9.60
N ILE A 570 -11.96 14.97 -8.45
CA ILE A 570 -11.72 13.53 -8.31
C ILE A 570 -13.01 12.76 -8.59
N GLU A 571 -14.16 13.25 -8.13
CA GLU A 571 -15.46 12.66 -8.47
C GLU A 571 -15.75 12.68 -9.96
N SER A 572 -15.28 13.69 -10.70
CA SER A 572 -15.59 13.82 -12.12
C SER A 572 -14.77 12.92 -13.05
N ILE A 573 -13.54 12.54 -12.66
CA ILE A 573 -12.63 11.76 -13.53
C ILE A 573 -12.15 10.44 -12.90
N GLY A 574 -12.45 10.18 -11.61
CA GLY A 574 -11.97 9.04 -10.85
C GLY A 574 -10.57 9.27 -10.24
N PHE A 575 -10.27 8.54 -9.17
CA PHE A 575 -9.06 8.74 -8.37
C PHE A 575 -7.77 8.43 -9.15
N ASP A 576 -7.71 7.29 -9.84
CA ASP A 576 -6.49 6.85 -10.54
C ASP A 576 -6.09 7.79 -11.68
N LEU A 577 -7.08 8.25 -12.48
CA LEU A 577 -6.81 9.21 -13.54
C LEU A 577 -6.40 10.58 -12.97
N TYR A 578 -7.01 10.98 -11.83
CA TYR A 578 -6.62 12.18 -11.12
C TYR A 578 -5.15 12.13 -10.71
N VAL A 579 -4.71 11.04 -10.06
CA VAL A 579 -3.32 10.88 -9.61
C VAL A 579 -2.35 10.88 -10.78
N LYS A 580 -2.67 10.19 -11.87
CA LYS A 580 -1.84 10.14 -13.09
C LYS A 580 -1.67 11.53 -13.71
N LEU A 581 -2.75 12.30 -13.82
CA LEU A 581 -2.70 13.67 -14.33
C LEU A 581 -1.91 14.61 -13.41
N LEU A 582 -2.02 14.43 -12.10
CA LEU A 582 -1.24 15.21 -11.12
C LEU A 582 0.25 14.93 -11.25
N GLU A 583 0.65 13.66 -11.34
CA GLU A 583 2.03 13.25 -11.54
C GLU A 583 2.62 13.85 -12.82
N GLN A 584 1.91 13.74 -13.94
CA GLN A 584 2.32 14.34 -15.21
C GLN A 584 2.49 15.86 -15.08
N THR A 585 1.52 16.54 -14.46
CA THR A 585 1.57 18.00 -14.28
C THR A 585 2.75 18.45 -13.42
N VAL A 586 3.07 17.70 -12.35
CA VAL A 586 4.23 18.01 -11.49
C VAL A 586 5.54 17.83 -12.23
N ARG A 587 5.69 16.77 -13.05
CA ARG A 587 6.87 16.55 -13.90
C ARG A 587 7.02 17.65 -14.96
N GLU A 588 5.91 18.03 -15.64
CA GLU A 588 5.89 19.15 -16.58
C GLU A 588 6.43 20.43 -15.94
N LEU A 589 5.96 20.76 -14.74
CA LEU A 589 6.36 21.97 -14.04
C LEU A 589 7.81 21.96 -13.54
N LYS A 590 8.37 20.78 -13.31
CA LYS A 590 9.80 20.59 -12.98
C LYS A 590 10.71 20.69 -14.19
N GLY A 591 10.15 20.72 -15.41
CA GLY A 591 10.92 20.69 -16.65
C GLY A 591 11.52 19.32 -16.97
N GLU A 592 11.03 18.25 -16.32
CA GLU A 592 11.37 16.89 -16.68
C GLU A 592 10.73 16.61 -18.05
N GLU A 593 11.49 16.06 -18.98
CA GLU A 593 10.91 15.59 -20.25
C GLU A 593 9.88 14.48 -19.92
N ILE A 594 8.64 14.78 -20.24
CA ILE A 594 7.58 13.77 -20.15
C ILE A 594 7.71 12.98 -21.43
N GLU A 595 8.29 11.82 -21.35
CA GLU A 595 7.97 10.79 -22.33
C GLU A 595 6.46 10.55 -22.22
N ASP A 596 5.72 11.03 -23.22
CA ASP A 596 4.32 10.66 -23.35
C ASP A 596 4.26 9.13 -23.27
N GLU A 597 3.64 8.59 -22.23
CA GLU A 597 3.42 7.14 -22.07
C GLU A 597 2.44 6.63 -23.15
N VAL A 598 2.68 7.01 -24.39
CA VAL A 598 1.95 6.46 -25.51
C VAL A 598 2.49 5.07 -25.76
N ARG A 599 1.75 4.06 -25.36
CA ARG A 599 2.10 2.66 -25.59
C ARG A 599 1.97 2.31 -27.06
N ALA A 600 2.80 1.38 -27.51
CA ALA A 600 2.68 0.83 -28.85
C ALA A 600 1.36 0.09 -29.01
N ALA A 601 0.61 0.41 -30.04
CA ALA A 601 -0.57 -0.36 -30.44
C ALA A 601 -0.11 -1.57 -31.26
N VAL A 602 -0.34 -2.77 -30.74
CA VAL A 602 0.09 -4.01 -31.40
C VAL A 602 -1.13 -4.78 -31.88
N ASN A 603 -1.36 -4.85 -33.20
CA ASN A 603 -2.49 -5.48 -33.85
C ASN A 603 -2.01 -6.63 -34.74
N LEU A 604 -1.78 -7.80 -34.16
CA LEU A 604 -1.24 -8.96 -34.86
C LEU A 604 -2.30 -9.94 -35.36
N ASN A 605 -3.59 -9.66 -35.11
CA ASN A 605 -4.73 -10.54 -35.43
C ASN A 605 -4.53 -11.95 -34.86
N LEU A 606 -4.26 -12.05 -33.55
CA LEU A 606 -4.02 -13.30 -32.83
C LEU A 606 -5.08 -13.51 -31.75
N ASP A 607 -5.48 -14.76 -31.52
CA ASP A 607 -6.35 -15.12 -30.39
C ASP A 607 -5.56 -15.01 -29.07
N LEU A 608 -5.92 -14.00 -28.27
CA LEU A 608 -5.31 -13.73 -26.97
C LEU A 608 -6.25 -14.09 -25.81
N LYS A 609 -7.22 -14.95 -26.06
CA LYS A 609 -8.25 -15.33 -25.10
C LYS A 609 -7.67 -16.22 -24.00
N ILE A 610 -8.04 -15.92 -22.73
CA ILE A 610 -7.83 -16.83 -21.61
C ILE A 610 -9.05 -17.76 -21.53
N ASP A 611 -8.83 -19.06 -21.65
CA ASP A 611 -9.87 -20.08 -21.62
C ASP A 611 -10.63 -20.08 -20.27
N GLU A 612 -11.97 -20.18 -20.35
CA GLU A 612 -12.83 -20.31 -19.15
C GLU A 612 -12.57 -21.59 -18.38
N GLY A 613 -12.10 -22.64 -19.04
CA GLY A 613 -11.66 -23.88 -18.41
C GLY A 613 -10.42 -23.72 -17.55
N TYR A 614 -9.55 -22.76 -17.89
CA TYR A 614 -8.33 -22.48 -17.10
C TYR A 614 -8.60 -21.49 -15.96
N ILE A 615 -9.30 -20.38 -16.24
CA ILE A 615 -9.73 -19.40 -15.23
C ILE A 615 -11.25 -19.20 -15.34
N PRO A 616 -12.08 -19.90 -14.53
CA PRO A 616 -13.53 -19.83 -14.63
C PRO A 616 -14.11 -18.46 -14.30
N ASP A 617 -13.52 -17.75 -13.35
CA ASP A 617 -14.00 -16.45 -12.88
C ASP A 617 -13.64 -15.33 -13.87
N MET A 618 -14.66 -14.63 -14.39
CA MET A 618 -14.51 -13.53 -15.34
C MET A 618 -13.63 -12.38 -14.79
N ASN A 619 -13.80 -12.03 -13.52
CA ASN A 619 -13.05 -10.92 -12.94
C ASN A 619 -11.57 -11.26 -12.78
N GLN A 620 -11.27 -12.52 -12.50
CA GLN A 620 -9.88 -12.99 -12.44
C GLN A 620 -9.24 -12.98 -13.85
N ARG A 621 -9.98 -13.36 -14.90
CA ARG A 621 -9.50 -13.22 -16.28
C ARG A 621 -9.21 -11.76 -16.62
N LEU A 622 -10.14 -10.85 -16.33
CA LEU A 622 -9.94 -9.40 -16.53
C LEU A 622 -8.72 -8.86 -15.79
N MET A 623 -8.48 -9.33 -14.56
CA MET A 623 -7.31 -8.95 -13.79
C MET A 623 -6.01 -9.42 -14.44
N VAL A 624 -5.98 -10.65 -14.97
CA VAL A 624 -4.79 -11.17 -15.67
C VAL A 624 -4.53 -10.37 -16.95
N TYR A 625 -5.54 -10.14 -17.78
CA TYR A 625 -5.43 -9.29 -18.96
C TYR A 625 -4.87 -7.92 -18.63
N ARG A 626 -5.39 -7.29 -17.58
CA ARG A 626 -4.93 -5.98 -17.13
C ARG A 626 -3.49 -6.01 -16.63
N ARG A 627 -3.09 -7.03 -15.87
CA ARG A 627 -1.71 -7.16 -15.38
C ARG A 627 -0.71 -7.32 -16.52
N VAL A 628 -1.05 -8.14 -17.50
CA VAL A 628 -0.24 -8.28 -18.72
C VAL A 628 -0.22 -6.97 -19.50
N ALA A 629 -1.38 -6.31 -19.64
CA ALA A 629 -1.49 -4.99 -20.28
C ALA A 629 -0.71 -3.89 -19.53
N ALA A 630 -0.60 -3.95 -18.23
CA ALA A 630 0.08 -2.96 -17.39
C ALA A 630 1.58 -3.24 -17.16
N ALA A 631 2.09 -4.41 -17.54
CA ALA A 631 3.48 -4.78 -17.36
C ALA A 631 4.44 -3.78 -18.03
N ARG A 632 5.50 -3.39 -17.33
CA ARG A 632 6.53 -2.46 -17.80
C ARG A 632 7.90 -3.13 -17.97
N THR A 633 8.07 -4.28 -17.34
CA THR A 633 9.31 -5.05 -17.38
C THR A 633 9.03 -6.51 -17.70
N GLU A 634 10.06 -7.20 -18.19
CA GLU A 634 9.98 -8.64 -18.43
C GLU A 634 9.77 -9.43 -17.12
N THR A 635 10.31 -8.92 -16.02
CA THR A 635 10.09 -9.47 -14.67
C THR A 635 8.63 -9.39 -14.24
N ASP A 636 7.91 -8.31 -14.56
CA ASP A 636 6.49 -8.19 -14.25
C ASP A 636 5.66 -9.28 -14.97
N LEU A 637 5.99 -9.58 -16.23
CA LEU A 637 5.33 -10.65 -16.99
C LEU A 637 5.64 -12.02 -16.41
N THR A 638 6.89 -12.26 -16.02
CA THR A 638 7.31 -13.52 -15.41
C THR A 638 6.60 -13.76 -14.08
N ASP A 639 6.51 -12.74 -13.23
CA ASP A 639 5.78 -12.80 -11.94
C ASP A 639 4.30 -13.13 -12.14
N VAL A 640 3.67 -12.60 -13.21
CA VAL A 640 2.27 -12.94 -13.53
C VAL A 640 2.15 -14.40 -13.93
N LEU A 641 3.05 -14.91 -14.76
CA LEU A 641 3.02 -16.30 -15.22
C LEU A 641 3.31 -17.29 -14.09
N ASP A 642 4.28 -16.98 -13.22
CA ASP A 642 4.61 -17.80 -12.07
C ASP A 642 3.42 -17.89 -11.08
N GLU A 643 2.72 -16.76 -10.84
CA GLU A 643 1.50 -16.78 -10.02
C GLU A 643 0.37 -17.59 -10.66
N LEU A 644 0.20 -17.51 -11.99
CA LEU A 644 -0.83 -18.29 -12.68
C LEU A 644 -0.53 -19.78 -12.64
N CYS A 645 0.73 -20.16 -12.83
CA CYS A 645 1.17 -21.53 -12.72
C CYS A 645 0.93 -22.10 -11.31
N ASP A 646 1.25 -21.31 -10.29
CA ASP A 646 1.05 -21.72 -8.88
C ASP A 646 -0.45 -21.89 -8.51
N ARG A 647 -1.33 -21.04 -9.03
CA ARG A 647 -2.75 -21.03 -8.68
C ARG A 647 -3.61 -21.98 -9.51
N TYR A 648 -3.35 -22.07 -10.82
CA TYR A 648 -4.21 -22.74 -11.79
C TYR A 648 -3.53 -23.91 -12.47
N GLY A 649 -2.27 -24.20 -12.16
CA GLY A 649 -1.49 -25.26 -12.78
C GLY A 649 -0.81 -24.84 -14.08
N PRO A 650 -0.39 -25.81 -14.92
CA PRO A 650 0.40 -25.56 -16.12
C PRO A 650 -0.24 -24.52 -17.05
N ILE A 651 0.58 -23.60 -17.56
CA ILE A 651 0.09 -22.48 -18.38
C ILE A 651 -0.37 -23.01 -19.74
N PRO A 652 -1.61 -22.75 -20.14
CA PRO A 652 -2.12 -23.16 -21.45
C PRO A 652 -1.54 -22.26 -22.55
N PRO A 653 -1.54 -22.73 -23.80
CA PRO A 653 -1.00 -22.01 -24.94
C PRO A 653 -1.56 -20.61 -25.15
N SER A 654 -2.85 -20.45 -24.91
CA SER A 654 -3.51 -19.14 -25.06
C SER A 654 -2.94 -18.09 -24.09
N VAL A 655 -2.63 -18.47 -22.85
CA VAL A 655 -1.98 -17.60 -21.86
C VAL A 655 -0.52 -17.35 -22.23
N ALA A 656 0.17 -18.36 -22.76
CA ALA A 656 1.53 -18.20 -23.31
C ALA A 656 1.57 -17.19 -24.46
N THR A 657 0.60 -17.27 -25.39
CA THR A 657 0.43 -16.34 -26.50
C THR A 657 0.20 -14.91 -26.00
N LEU A 658 -0.63 -14.73 -24.95
CA LEU A 658 -0.86 -13.45 -24.32
C LEU A 658 0.40 -12.87 -23.66
N ALA A 659 1.24 -13.70 -23.05
CA ALA A 659 2.50 -13.28 -22.45
C ALA A 659 3.52 -12.84 -23.53
N GLU A 660 3.64 -13.57 -24.63
CA GLU A 660 4.49 -13.19 -25.76
C GLU A 660 4.02 -11.89 -26.43
N TYR A 661 2.72 -11.70 -26.55
CA TYR A 661 2.15 -10.41 -26.96
C TYR A 661 2.59 -9.27 -26.03
N GLY A 662 2.50 -9.48 -24.72
CA GLY A 662 2.98 -8.51 -23.71
C GLY A 662 4.47 -8.20 -23.89
N ARG A 663 5.29 -9.19 -24.17
CA ARG A 663 6.73 -9.04 -24.42
C ARG A 663 7.04 -8.23 -25.68
N ILE A 664 6.36 -8.53 -26.80
CA ILE A 664 6.49 -7.75 -28.04
C ILE A 664 6.14 -6.28 -27.80
N ARG A 665 5.08 -6.03 -27.04
CA ARG A 665 4.68 -4.66 -26.70
C ARG A 665 5.74 -3.95 -25.87
N LEU A 666 6.34 -4.61 -24.88
CA LEU A 666 7.43 -4.04 -24.09
C LEU A 666 8.64 -3.66 -24.94
N LEU A 667 9.00 -4.50 -25.91
CA LEU A 667 10.07 -4.21 -26.87
C LEU A 667 9.73 -3.04 -27.79
N ALA A 668 8.49 -3.01 -28.28
CA ALA A 668 7.98 -1.93 -29.13
C ALA A 668 7.96 -0.58 -28.38
N ASP A 669 7.48 -0.57 -27.12
CA ASP A 669 7.48 0.62 -26.27
C ASP A 669 8.92 1.16 -26.08
N ARG A 670 9.88 0.29 -25.81
CA ARG A 670 11.29 0.65 -25.60
C ARG A 670 11.93 1.26 -26.86
N LEU A 671 11.59 0.73 -28.04
CA LEU A 671 12.08 1.21 -29.31
C LEU A 671 11.39 2.50 -29.80
N GLY A 672 10.41 3.00 -29.08
CA GLY A 672 9.60 4.14 -29.52
C GLY A 672 8.77 3.85 -30.76
N VAL A 673 8.22 2.62 -30.85
CA VAL A 673 7.25 2.25 -31.89
C VAL A 673 5.88 2.81 -31.54
N GLU A 674 5.17 3.33 -32.53
CA GLU A 674 3.80 3.84 -32.41
C GLU A 674 2.78 2.72 -32.62
N THR A 675 2.90 1.99 -33.76
CA THR A 675 2.01 0.86 -34.08
C THR A 675 2.79 -0.30 -34.69
N ILE A 676 2.31 -1.52 -34.41
CA ILE A 676 2.68 -2.74 -35.14
C ILE A 676 1.39 -3.36 -35.65
N ASP A 677 1.17 -3.29 -36.96
CA ASP A 677 -0.04 -3.78 -37.59
C ASP A 677 0.30 -4.91 -38.54
N ARG A 678 -0.52 -5.98 -38.54
CA ARG A 678 -0.44 -7.07 -39.51
C ARG A 678 -1.54 -6.91 -40.54
N ASP A 679 -1.14 -6.72 -41.80
CA ASP A 679 -2.06 -6.67 -42.94
C ASP A 679 -1.74 -7.88 -43.87
N GLY A 680 -2.51 -8.95 -43.69
CA GLY A 680 -2.30 -10.22 -44.37
C GLY A 680 -0.92 -10.82 -44.09
N HIS A 681 -0.04 -10.77 -45.09
CA HIS A 681 1.35 -11.26 -45.02
C HIS A 681 2.38 -10.14 -44.76
N LEU A 682 1.94 -8.91 -44.63
CA LEU A 682 2.81 -7.78 -44.32
C LEU A 682 2.71 -7.39 -42.85
N LEU A 683 3.86 -7.21 -42.21
CA LEU A 683 3.96 -6.56 -40.91
C LEU A 683 4.37 -5.11 -41.15
N VAL A 684 3.61 -4.18 -40.59
CA VAL A 684 3.89 -2.74 -40.66
C VAL A 684 4.23 -2.23 -39.28
N VAL A 685 5.43 -1.70 -39.13
CA VAL A 685 5.94 -1.09 -37.88
C VAL A 685 6.09 0.40 -38.14
N LYS A 686 5.35 1.22 -37.41
CA LYS A 686 5.43 2.67 -37.47
C LYS A 686 6.17 3.20 -36.26
N PHE A 687 7.22 3.98 -36.50
CA PHE A 687 8.00 4.60 -35.44
C PHE A 687 7.48 5.98 -35.07
N ARG A 688 7.66 6.35 -33.82
CA ARG A 688 7.44 7.70 -33.31
C ARG A 688 8.59 8.62 -33.73
N THR A 689 8.33 9.91 -33.65
CA THR A 689 9.37 10.94 -33.83
C THR A 689 10.46 10.86 -32.75
N THR A 690 10.16 10.28 -31.61
CA THR A 690 11.05 10.09 -30.44
C THR A 690 11.65 8.69 -30.37
N THR A 691 11.74 7.97 -31.49
CA THR A 691 12.32 6.60 -31.50
C THR A 691 13.79 6.62 -31.10
N THR A 692 14.20 5.58 -30.35
CA THR A 692 15.59 5.36 -29.95
C THR A 692 16.45 4.75 -31.06
N VAL A 693 15.84 4.33 -32.17
CA VAL A 693 16.51 3.67 -33.28
C VAL A 693 17.27 4.68 -34.14
N ASP A 694 18.57 4.45 -34.34
CA ASP A 694 19.42 5.29 -35.18
C ASP A 694 19.01 5.17 -36.68
N PRO A 695 18.61 6.28 -37.32
CA PRO A 695 18.16 6.24 -38.71
C PRO A 695 19.22 5.73 -39.70
N VAL A 696 20.49 6.03 -39.48
CA VAL A 696 21.58 5.59 -40.38
C VAL A 696 21.83 4.09 -40.26
N ARG A 697 21.79 3.57 -39.05
CA ARG A 697 21.87 2.13 -38.79
C ARG A 697 20.65 1.40 -39.34
N LEU A 698 19.46 1.99 -39.22
CA LEU A 698 18.25 1.42 -39.78
C LEU A 698 18.29 1.30 -41.31
N ILE A 699 18.77 2.32 -42.00
CA ILE A 699 18.94 2.25 -43.48
C ILE A 699 19.89 1.11 -43.86
N ARG A 700 21.04 0.99 -43.19
CA ARG A 700 21.99 -0.10 -43.44
C ARG A 700 21.42 -1.48 -43.10
N PHE A 701 20.56 -1.56 -42.13
CA PHE A 701 19.87 -2.79 -41.77
C PHE A 701 18.90 -3.22 -42.89
N VAL A 702 18.09 -2.28 -43.39
CA VAL A 702 17.14 -2.54 -44.49
C VAL A 702 17.87 -2.94 -45.77
N GLU A 703 19.02 -2.31 -46.10
CA GLU A 703 19.83 -2.69 -47.27
C GLU A 703 20.31 -4.15 -47.22
N ARG A 704 20.44 -4.74 -46.04
CA ARG A 704 20.90 -6.13 -45.86
C ARG A 704 19.77 -7.16 -45.80
N ARG A 705 18.52 -6.70 -45.70
CA ARG A 705 17.34 -7.53 -45.47
C ARG A 705 16.32 -7.35 -46.62
N PRO A 706 16.26 -8.26 -47.59
CA PRO A 706 15.37 -8.17 -48.74
C PRO A 706 13.89 -8.33 -48.40
N ASP A 707 13.57 -8.87 -47.22
CA ASP A 707 12.22 -9.04 -46.68
C ASP A 707 11.71 -7.79 -45.94
N VAL A 708 12.53 -6.74 -45.79
CA VAL A 708 12.21 -5.53 -45.07
C VAL A 708 12.35 -4.31 -45.97
N GLU A 709 11.38 -3.43 -45.96
CA GLU A 709 11.36 -2.18 -46.72
C GLU A 709 11.03 -0.98 -45.78
N LEU A 710 11.76 0.12 -45.94
CA LEU A 710 11.51 1.37 -45.22
C LEU A 710 10.70 2.32 -46.11
N LYS A 711 9.54 2.73 -45.59
CA LYS A 711 8.64 3.70 -46.25
C LYS A 711 8.55 5.01 -45.51
N PRO A 712 8.76 6.17 -46.17
CA PRO A 712 8.57 7.48 -45.52
C PRO A 712 7.14 7.65 -44.97
N PRO A 713 6.92 8.40 -43.85
CA PRO A 713 7.97 9.15 -43.13
C PRO A 713 8.73 8.31 -42.07
N ALA A 714 8.20 7.22 -41.55
CA ALA A 714 8.83 6.42 -40.48
C ALA A 714 8.16 5.04 -40.35
N MET A 715 7.90 4.35 -41.47
CA MET A 715 7.27 3.04 -41.50
C MET A 715 8.24 1.99 -42.03
N LEU A 716 8.37 0.89 -41.27
CA LEU A 716 9.08 -0.31 -41.67
C LEU A 716 8.07 -1.39 -42.04
N THR A 717 8.20 -1.98 -43.21
CA THR A 717 7.35 -3.10 -43.64
C THR A 717 8.20 -4.35 -43.81
N MET A 718 7.69 -5.47 -43.29
CA MET A 718 8.37 -6.79 -43.41
C MET A 718 7.38 -7.78 -44.01
N ASP A 719 7.86 -8.54 -45.04
CA ASP A 719 7.09 -9.64 -45.63
C ASP A 719 7.20 -10.88 -44.73
N LEU A 720 6.04 -11.35 -44.26
CA LEU A 720 5.93 -12.54 -43.40
C LEU A 720 5.95 -13.87 -44.18
N ARG A 721 6.02 -13.86 -45.50
CA ARG A 721 6.21 -15.09 -46.32
C ARG A 721 7.65 -15.53 -46.20
N GLU A 722 7.87 -16.81 -45.89
CA GLU A 722 9.19 -17.33 -45.59
C GLU A 722 10.10 -17.47 -46.84
N PRO A 723 11.34 -16.99 -46.77
CA PRO A 723 12.47 -17.59 -47.52
C PRO A 723 12.98 -18.82 -46.74
N ASP A 724 13.38 -19.85 -47.43
CA ASP A 724 13.79 -21.17 -46.88
C ASP A 724 14.92 -21.14 -45.80
N GLU A 725 15.61 -20.04 -45.63
CA GLU A 725 16.69 -19.87 -44.62
C GLU A 725 16.18 -19.39 -43.21
N ALA A 726 14.99 -18.74 -43.12
CA ALA A 726 14.44 -18.26 -41.86
C ALA A 726 13.96 -19.39 -40.93
N ARG A 727 13.64 -20.56 -41.48
CA ARG A 727 13.26 -21.76 -40.72
C ARG A 727 14.30 -22.22 -39.70
N ARG A 728 15.59 -21.96 -39.93
CA ARG A 728 16.67 -22.42 -39.04
C ARG A 728 16.99 -21.47 -37.88
N ALA A 729 16.66 -20.19 -38.00
CA ALA A 729 16.92 -19.19 -36.97
C ALA A 729 15.77 -19.10 -35.92
N SER A 730 14.54 -19.43 -36.28
CA SER A 730 13.37 -19.33 -35.40
C SER A 730 13.35 -20.30 -34.21
N HIS A 731 14.16 -21.37 -34.27
CA HIS A 731 14.19 -22.38 -33.20
C HIS A 731 14.89 -21.96 -31.92
N ASN A 732 15.62 -20.83 -31.93
CA ASN A 732 16.43 -20.39 -30.77
C ASN A 732 15.89 -19.19 -30.00
N LEU A 733 14.78 -18.58 -30.39
CA LEU A 733 14.38 -17.25 -29.91
C LEU A 733 13.12 -17.21 -29.03
N SER A 734 12.37 -18.30 -28.84
CA SER A 734 11.27 -18.27 -27.87
C SER A 734 11.78 -18.65 -26.47
N TRP A 735 11.75 -17.68 -25.56
CA TRP A 735 12.00 -17.82 -24.12
C TRP A 735 11.18 -18.99 -23.52
N TRP A 736 9.99 -19.20 -24.03
CA TRP A 736 9.10 -20.29 -23.64
C TRP A 736 9.64 -21.68 -24.00
N THR A 737 10.17 -21.84 -25.20
CA THR A 737 10.74 -23.12 -25.63
C THR A 737 12.00 -23.50 -24.85
N ALA A 738 12.76 -22.52 -24.38
CA ALA A 738 13.92 -22.76 -23.52
C ALA A 738 13.49 -23.20 -22.10
N ARG A 739 12.45 -22.58 -21.53
CA ARG A 739 11.97 -22.90 -20.17
C ARG A 739 11.11 -24.19 -20.15
N ALA A 740 10.26 -24.39 -21.16
CA ALA A 740 9.49 -25.61 -21.29
C ALA A 740 10.40 -26.85 -21.41
N ARG A 741 11.55 -26.76 -22.09
CA ARG A 741 12.53 -27.86 -22.19
C ARG A 741 13.20 -28.20 -20.85
N THR A 742 13.34 -27.23 -19.94
CA THR A 742 13.91 -27.50 -18.62
C THR A 742 12.89 -28.10 -17.65
N GLU A 743 11.60 -27.83 -17.84
CA GLU A 743 10.50 -28.33 -17.00
C GLU A 743 9.90 -29.65 -17.50
N GLU A 744 10.08 -30.02 -18.80
CA GLU A 744 9.67 -31.30 -19.37
C GLU A 744 10.25 -32.53 -18.64
N VAL A 745 11.37 -32.38 -17.99
CA VAL A 745 12.01 -33.45 -17.22
C VAL A 745 11.23 -33.74 -15.92
N GLN A 746 10.35 -32.82 -15.47
CA GLN A 746 9.62 -32.97 -14.21
C GLN A 746 8.10 -33.26 -14.33
N ALA A 747 7.45 -33.04 -15.47
CA ALA A 747 5.99 -33.05 -15.60
C ALA A 747 5.36 -34.24 -16.32
N GLY A 748 6.10 -35.21 -16.82
CA GLY A 748 5.55 -36.50 -17.31
C GLY A 748 4.66 -36.42 -18.55
N PHE A 749 4.73 -35.38 -19.37
CA PHE A 749 3.99 -35.28 -20.65
C PHE A 749 4.63 -36.14 -21.74
N SER A 750 3.79 -36.90 -22.46
CA SER A 750 4.27 -37.73 -23.54
C SER A 750 4.73 -36.88 -24.74
N ARG A 751 5.89 -37.24 -25.31
CA ARG A 751 6.50 -36.59 -26.47
C ARG A 751 5.57 -36.49 -27.68
N VAL A 752 4.55 -37.32 -27.74
CA VAL A 752 3.57 -37.39 -28.83
C VAL A 752 2.48 -36.32 -28.70
N GLU A 753 2.09 -35.98 -27.48
CA GLU A 753 1.09 -34.93 -27.23
C GLU A 753 1.67 -33.54 -27.47
N PHE A 754 2.96 -33.36 -27.18
CA PHE A 754 3.70 -32.13 -27.45
C PHE A 754 3.86 -31.89 -28.95
N GLN A 755 4.24 -32.93 -29.73
CA GLN A 755 4.39 -32.83 -31.18
C GLN A 755 3.06 -32.62 -31.92
N ARG A 756 1.94 -33.11 -31.40
CA ARG A 756 0.64 -32.87 -31.96
C ARG A 756 0.19 -31.41 -31.68
N ALA A 757 0.47 -30.93 -30.49
CA ALA A 757 0.25 -29.55 -30.08
C ALA A 757 1.14 -28.54 -30.83
N GLU A 758 2.35 -28.90 -31.23
CA GLU A 758 3.23 -28.09 -32.08
C GLU A 758 2.70 -27.95 -33.53
N ARG A 759 2.15 -28.99 -34.11
CA ARG A 759 1.62 -28.94 -35.50
C ARG A 759 0.40 -28.02 -35.66
N ASP A 760 -0.48 -27.97 -34.66
CA ASP A 760 -1.68 -27.13 -34.68
C ASP A 760 -1.37 -25.67 -34.27
N ARG A 761 -0.11 -25.35 -33.87
CA ARG A 761 0.33 -24.05 -33.30
C ARG A 761 1.39 -23.32 -34.12
N GLU A 762 1.75 -23.81 -35.29
CA GLU A 762 2.83 -23.20 -36.12
C GLU A 762 2.58 -21.70 -36.43
N GLY A 763 1.35 -21.25 -36.57
CA GLY A 763 1.03 -19.87 -36.95
C GLY A 763 1.41 -18.80 -35.91
N PRO A 764 0.89 -18.83 -34.68
CA PRO A 764 1.15 -17.77 -33.68
C PRO A 764 2.60 -17.74 -33.20
N VAL A 765 3.21 -18.90 -32.94
CA VAL A 765 4.57 -19.02 -32.43
C VAL A 765 5.61 -18.53 -33.46
N GLN A 766 5.42 -18.86 -34.74
CA GLN A 766 6.30 -18.37 -35.81
C GLN A 766 6.16 -16.86 -36.02
N LEU A 767 4.94 -16.33 -35.93
CA LEU A 767 4.70 -14.90 -36.04
C LEU A 767 5.40 -14.15 -34.92
N PHE A 768 5.26 -14.60 -33.68
CA PHE A 768 5.94 -13.98 -32.52
C PHE A 768 7.45 -14.07 -32.63
N ALA A 769 7.99 -15.20 -33.09
CA ALA A 769 9.42 -15.37 -33.29
C ALA A 769 9.93 -14.38 -34.34
N ARG A 770 9.21 -14.16 -35.44
CA ARG A 770 9.58 -13.19 -36.48
C ARG A 770 9.45 -11.74 -36.03
N VAL A 771 8.34 -11.39 -35.42
CA VAL A 771 8.11 -10.03 -34.89
C VAL A 771 9.09 -9.72 -33.77
N GLY A 772 9.23 -10.63 -32.82
CA GLY A 772 10.18 -10.48 -31.69
C GLY A 772 11.62 -10.43 -32.16
N GLY A 773 12.00 -11.28 -33.16
CA GLY A 773 13.30 -11.27 -33.79
C GLY A 773 13.62 -9.94 -34.46
N LEU A 774 12.69 -9.37 -35.24
CA LEU A 774 12.84 -8.05 -35.84
C LEU A 774 13.06 -6.97 -34.76
N LEU A 775 12.25 -6.95 -33.71
CA LEU A 775 12.36 -5.95 -32.64
C LEU A 775 13.68 -6.08 -31.85
N VAL A 776 14.16 -7.30 -31.63
CA VAL A 776 15.46 -7.55 -30.98
C VAL A 776 16.63 -7.08 -31.89
N GLU A 777 16.54 -7.29 -33.19
CA GLU A 777 17.52 -6.77 -34.14
C GLU A 777 17.51 -5.24 -34.20
N LEU A 778 16.31 -4.63 -34.22
CA LEU A 778 16.13 -3.17 -34.16
C LEU A 778 16.69 -2.57 -32.84
N ARG A 779 16.58 -3.29 -31.74
CA ARG A 779 17.18 -2.89 -30.46
C ARG A 779 18.70 -2.79 -30.53
N GLY A 780 19.34 -3.68 -31.31
CA GLY A 780 20.78 -3.60 -31.59
C GLY A 780 21.20 -2.35 -32.38
N LEU A 781 20.21 -1.59 -32.91
CA LEU A 781 20.43 -0.36 -33.68
C LEU A 781 20.14 0.92 -32.86
N GLU A 782 19.88 0.80 -31.56
CA GLU A 782 19.66 1.96 -30.66
C GLU A 782 20.88 2.89 -30.66
N THR A 783 20.64 4.18 -30.49
CA THR A 783 21.66 5.18 -30.31
C THR A 783 22.38 4.90 -28.98
N ILE A 784 23.66 4.62 -29.01
CA ILE A 784 24.46 4.49 -27.80
C ILE A 784 24.67 5.91 -27.29
N GLU A 785 23.99 6.28 -26.19
CA GLU A 785 24.37 7.49 -25.43
C GLU A 785 25.81 7.30 -24.97
N SER A 786 26.71 8.14 -25.51
CA SER A 786 28.15 8.20 -25.20
C SER A 786 28.39 8.94 -23.88
#